data_efb34965ab39ddd6ba4204edefd7e272
#
_entry.id   efb34965ab39ddd6ba4204edefd7e272
#
_cell.length_a   1.000
_cell.length_b   1.000
_cell.length_c   1.000
_cell.angle_alpha   90.00
_cell.angle_beta   90.00
_cell.angle_gamma   90.00
#
_symmetry.space_group_name_H-M   'P 1'
#
loop_
_entity.id
_entity.type
_entity.pdbx_description
1 polymer ?
#
loop_
_entity_poly.entity_id
_entity_poly.type
_entity_poly.pdbx_seq_one_letter_code
_entity_poly.pdbx_strand_id
1 'polypeptide(L)'
;MPKRTRFTIWRSLATAGIAALLAAFLTPTAAQSAPQESQPVYSYANAIREAVWVDTGLDGDGDGKTDRVAVDIVRPSEPARQGRKVPVIMDASPYYSCCGRGNESQLKTYDASGNVVQMPLFYDNYFVPRGYAFVGVDLAGTNRSDGCVDVGGRSDIQSAKAVVDWLNGRAKAYTTRTGTVRSQASWTNGKTGMIGKSWDGTIANGVAATGVKGLKTIVPISAISSWYDYYFAKGAPLYDSGPDWLSGYVESSDAQAKCAAVQQKIVDGAPRTGDWTPFWTERDYVKDASKVKASVFLVHGMQDLNVRTKNFGQWWDALAKNGVERKIWLSQTGHVDPFDYRRADFVDTLHRWFDHELLGYDNGIDHAPMADIERTPDHWTTDAVWPPSGTATTTLHPAQGTQAGVGTLGLRTATGTETFTDNPQESETDWAAAIDKSTADKASFVTGPLTKDLRLSGSSKVTITATPTTSTAHLSAVLVDIGPDIIRDYADSAEGISTLANRTCWGESTAGDSACFLATQAKTKAVDYNVFSRGWADLGNYASATKGVPLTPGKAYTITLDLAATDHVVPAGHRLALIVAGTDKDLIDPPSTTPTLTLNLSGTAAQLPLVGGASAFAKATAGGKSVTSDAENLDGVRTPRSVQRVPGN
;
A
#
# COMPACT_ATOMS: atom_id res chain seq x y z
N MET A 1 39.55 -24.28 89.72
CA MET A 1 39.95 -25.47 90.48
C MET A 1 38.75 -26.45 90.45
N PRO A 2 38.93 -27.77 90.39
CA PRO A 2 39.68 -28.62 89.49
C PRO A 2 38.69 -29.61 88.82
N LYS A 3 38.92 -30.53 87.98
CA LYS A 3 39.96 -31.50 87.65
C LYS A 3 39.59 -32.22 86.39
N ARG A 4 40.63 -32.54 85.69
CA ARG A 4 40.79 -33.54 84.63
C ARG A 4 40.09 -34.91 84.89
N THR A 5 39.70 -35.57 83.82
CA THR A 5 40.24 -36.95 83.60
C THR A 5 40.10 -37.34 82.11
N ARG A 6 41.16 -37.93 81.55
CA ARG A 6 41.33 -38.64 80.28
C ARG A 6 40.83 -40.05 80.39
N PHE A 7 40.42 -40.67 79.26
CA PHE A 7 40.81 -42.02 78.76
C PHE A 7 40.22 -42.23 77.37
N THR A 8 40.90 -42.34 76.31
CA THR A 8 41.72 -43.34 75.61
C THR A 8 40.92 -44.47 74.95
N ILE A 9 40.94 -44.37 73.58
CA ILE A 9 41.06 -45.40 72.52
C ILE A 9 40.13 -46.60 72.53
N TRP A 10 39.41 -46.77 71.37
CA TRP A 10 39.64 -47.94 70.49
C TRP A 10 39.13 -47.71 69.09
N ARG A 11 39.91 -48.22 68.06
CA ARG A 11 39.70 -48.19 66.62
C ARG A 11 38.62 -49.20 66.25
N SER A 12 37.75 -48.82 65.28
CA SER A 12 37.14 -49.79 64.35
C SER A 12 36.88 -49.12 63.05
N LEU A 13 37.52 -49.62 61.96
CA LEU A 13 37.26 -49.30 60.60
C LEU A 13 35.86 -49.69 60.20
N ALA A 14 35.06 -48.80 59.64
CA ALA A 14 33.92 -49.10 58.82
C ALA A 14 33.85 -48.12 57.65
N THR A 15 34.00 -48.65 56.49
CA THR A 15 33.83 -48.01 55.17
C THR A 15 32.44 -47.38 55.07
N ALA A 16 32.38 -46.05 54.98
CA ALA A 16 31.13 -45.35 54.63
C ALA A 16 31.35 -44.64 53.27
N GLY A 17 30.58 -45.11 52.31
CA GLY A 17 30.56 -44.52 50.96
C GLY A 17 30.04 -43.10 50.98
N ILE A 18 30.73 -42.23 50.26
CA ILE A 18 30.33 -40.82 50.02
C ILE A 18 29.21 -40.87 48.99
N ALA A 19 27.96 -40.69 49.43
CA ALA A 19 26.84 -40.32 48.58
C ALA A 19 26.90 -38.81 48.39
N ALA A 20 27.48 -38.37 47.27
CA ALA A 20 27.37 -36.97 46.84
C ALA A 20 25.93 -36.71 46.40
N LEU A 21 25.15 -36.01 47.20
CA LEU A 21 23.89 -35.38 46.79
C LEU A 21 24.17 -34.27 45.79
N LEU A 22 24.07 -34.55 44.49
CA LEU A 22 23.87 -33.57 43.45
C LEU A 22 22.42 -33.03 43.60
N ALA A 23 22.27 -31.92 44.30
CA ALA A 23 21.09 -31.07 44.21
C ALA A 23 21.11 -30.41 42.83
N ALA A 24 20.50 -31.04 41.83
CA ALA A 24 20.19 -30.40 40.57
C ALA A 24 19.18 -29.27 40.88
N PHE A 25 19.62 -28.05 40.81
CA PHE A 25 18.73 -26.90 40.68
C PHE A 25 17.98 -27.05 39.36
N LEU A 26 16.83 -27.70 39.35
CA LEU A 26 15.83 -27.56 38.31
C LEU A 26 15.29 -26.13 38.45
N THR A 27 15.94 -25.19 37.76
CA THR A 27 15.27 -23.94 37.40
C THR A 27 14.04 -24.34 36.60
N PRO A 28 12.81 -23.99 37.02
CA PRO A 28 11.66 -24.20 36.16
C PRO A 28 11.93 -23.37 34.90
N THR A 29 12.26 -24.01 33.78
CA THR A 29 12.04 -23.41 32.48
C THR A 29 10.57 -23.03 32.44
N ALA A 30 10.28 -21.73 32.49
CA ALA A 30 8.93 -21.26 32.23
C ALA A 30 8.51 -21.92 30.91
N ALA A 31 7.54 -22.82 30.99
CA ALA A 31 6.94 -23.37 29.79
C ALA A 31 6.38 -22.16 29.05
N GLN A 32 7.01 -21.80 27.93
CA GLN A 32 6.52 -20.76 27.06
C GLN A 32 5.13 -21.22 26.64
N SER A 33 4.09 -20.54 27.11
CA SER A 33 2.72 -20.85 26.71
C SER A 33 2.67 -20.81 25.20
N ALA A 34 2.00 -21.78 24.57
CA ALA A 34 1.78 -21.72 23.12
C ALA A 34 1.13 -20.37 22.77
N PRO A 35 1.50 -19.76 21.63
CA PRO A 35 0.91 -18.50 21.19
C PRO A 35 -0.62 -18.57 21.29
N GLN A 36 -1.24 -17.53 21.81
CA GLN A 36 -2.69 -17.47 21.91
C GLN A 36 -3.27 -17.11 20.54
N GLU A 37 -4.20 -17.92 20.06
CA GLU A 37 -4.95 -17.69 18.83
C GLU A 37 -6.42 -18.01 19.03
N SER A 38 -7.31 -17.17 18.49
CA SER A 38 -8.74 -17.40 18.56
C SER A 38 -9.13 -18.63 17.70
N GLN A 39 -9.97 -19.49 18.24
CA GLN A 39 -10.38 -20.73 17.58
C GLN A 39 -11.81 -20.61 17.04
N PRO A 40 -12.17 -21.28 15.94
CA PRO A 40 -13.51 -21.26 15.36
C PRO A 40 -14.45 -22.14 16.21
N VAL A 41 -14.93 -21.58 17.33
CA VAL A 41 -15.77 -22.28 18.31
C VAL A 41 -17.25 -21.89 18.24
N TYR A 42 -17.60 -20.90 17.41
CA TYR A 42 -18.97 -20.41 17.24
C TYR A 42 -19.50 -20.76 15.86
N SER A 43 -20.79 -21.05 15.77
CA SER A 43 -21.42 -21.45 14.50
C SER A 43 -21.72 -20.23 13.63
N TYR A 44 -21.12 -20.16 12.44
CA TYR A 44 -21.42 -19.15 11.45
C TYR A 44 -22.87 -19.26 10.93
N ALA A 45 -23.38 -20.48 10.78
CA ALA A 45 -24.76 -20.70 10.34
C ALA A 45 -25.79 -20.12 11.31
N ASN A 46 -25.45 -20.03 12.61
CA ASN A 46 -26.30 -19.47 13.64
C ASN A 46 -25.96 -18.01 13.98
N ALA A 47 -25.10 -17.36 13.20
CA ALA A 47 -24.74 -15.97 13.43
C ALA A 47 -25.98 -15.05 13.40
N ILE A 48 -25.96 -14.04 14.27
CA ILE A 48 -26.97 -12.98 14.24
C ILE A 48 -26.61 -12.06 13.08
N ARG A 49 -27.59 -11.86 12.17
CA ARG A 49 -27.49 -10.96 11.04
C ARG A 49 -28.52 -9.85 11.24
N GLU A 50 -28.07 -8.61 11.25
CA GLU A 50 -28.92 -7.44 11.50
C GLU A 50 -28.41 -6.24 10.72
N ALA A 51 -29.33 -5.32 10.38
CA ALA A 51 -29.02 -4.05 9.75
C ALA A 51 -29.43 -2.91 10.68
N VAL A 52 -28.61 -1.86 10.75
CA VAL A 52 -28.93 -0.61 11.46
C VAL A 52 -28.55 0.58 10.59
N TRP A 53 -29.11 1.74 10.88
CA TRP A 53 -28.81 3.00 10.22
C TRP A 53 -28.22 3.98 11.22
N VAL A 54 -26.93 4.29 11.05
CA VAL A 54 -26.17 5.16 11.95
C VAL A 54 -26.26 6.60 11.47
N ASP A 55 -26.66 7.49 12.38
CA ASP A 55 -26.76 8.94 12.17
C ASP A 55 -25.35 9.55 12.11
N THR A 56 -24.97 10.11 10.99
CA THR A 56 -23.66 10.74 10.78
C THR A 56 -23.52 12.11 11.46
N GLY A 57 -24.65 12.74 11.78
CA GLY A 57 -24.68 14.13 12.25
C GLY A 57 -24.45 15.16 11.14
N LEU A 58 -24.38 14.74 9.88
CA LEU A 58 -24.27 15.60 8.69
C LEU A 58 -25.58 15.59 7.91
N ASP A 59 -25.84 16.66 7.20
CA ASP A 59 -26.85 16.80 6.16
C ASP A 59 -26.07 17.06 4.85
N GLY A 60 -25.66 15.99 4.18
CA GLY A 60 -24.79 16.04 3.01
C GLY A 60 -25.54 16.29 1.71
N ASP A 61 -26.83 15.87 1.63
CA ASP A 61 -27.67 16.09 0.47
C ASP A 61 -28.51 17.39 0.56
N GLY A 62 -28.51 18.06 1.72
CA GLY A 62 -29.16 19.35 1.94
C GLY A 62 -30.68 19.24 2.09
N ASP A 63 -31.23 18.07 2.48
CA ASP A 63 -32.67 17.84 2.64
C ASP A 63 -33.25 18.32 3.99
N GLY A 64 -32.40 18.86 4.88
CA GLY A 64 -32.71 19.35 6.21
C GLY A 64 -32.76 18.28 7.29
N LYS A 65 -32.31 17.06 6.99
CA LYS A 65 -32.14 15.95 7.96
C LYS A 65 -30.70 15.47 8.00
N THR A 66 -30.35 14.83 9.10
CA THR A 66 -29.05 14.18 9.17
C THR A 66 -29.06 12.87 8.39
N ASP A 67 -28.00 12.65 7.61
CA ASP A 67 -27.80 11.43 6.81
C ASP A 67 -27.59 10.23 7.70
N ARG A 68 -28.17 9.11 7.31
CA ARG A 68 -28.01 7.82 7.97
C ARG A 68 -27.31 6.84 7.04
N VAL A 69 -26.20 6.28 7.49
CA VAL A 69 -25.48 5.25 6.76
C VAL A 69 -25.95 3.87 7.19
N ALA A 70 -26.16 3.00 6.20
CA ALA A 70 -26.57 1.62 6.43
C ALA A 70 -25.35 0.79 6.89
N VAL A 71 -25.59 -0.04 7.90
CA VAL A 71 -24.57 -0.85 8.56
C VAL A 71 -25.11 -2.27 8.70
N ASP A 72 -24.46 -3.21 8.03
CA ASP A 72 -24.76 -4.63 8.12
C ASP A 72 -23.81 -5.31 9.12
N ILE A 73 -24.38 -6.14 9.98
CA ILE A 73 -23.67 -6.74 11.10
C ILE A 73 -23.86 -8.27 11.04
N VAL A 74 -22.75 -9.00 11.07
CA VAL A 74 -22.72 -10.46 11.26
C VAL A 74 -21.94 -10.74 12.54
N ARG A 75 -22.57 -11.36 13.55
CA ARG A 75 -21.92 -11.59 14.85
C ARG A 75 -22.32 -12.94 15.47
N PRO A 76 -21.46 -13.54 16.28
CA PRO A 76 -21.74 -14.85 16.86
C PRO A 76 -22.92 -14.77 17.85
N SER A 77 -23.84 -15.74 17.78
CA SER A 77 -25.03 -15.78 18.64
C SER A 77 -24.75 -16.33 20.03
N GLU A 78 -23.74 -17.21 20.17
CA GLU A 78 -23.43 -17.87 21.43
C GLU A 78 -22.89 -16.89 22.49
N PRO A 79 -21.91 -16.00 22.19
CA PRO A 79 -21.52 -14.95 23.12
C PRO A 79 -22.70 -14.02 23.46
N ALA A 80 -23.54 -13.66 22.46
CA ALA A 80 -24.69 -12.80 22.67
C ALA A 80 -25.67 -13.39 23.69
N ARG A 81 -26.00 -14.68 23.57
CA ARG A 81 -26.85 -15.40 24.55
C ARG A 81 -26.28 -15.42 25.96
N GLN A 82 -24.96 -15.30 26.10
CA GLN A 82 -24.25 -15.29 27.38
C GLN A 82 -23.97 -13.87 27.89
N GLY A 83 -24.43 -12.83 27.20
CA GLY A 83 -24.15 -11.44 27.52
C GLY A 83 -22.67 -11.05 27.37
N ARG A 84 -21.88 -11.86 26.67
CA ARG A 84 -20.47 -11.55 26.39
C ARG A 84 -20.34 -10.60 25.22
N LYS A 85 -19.41 -9.66 25.34
CA LYS A 85 -19.12 -8.66 24.32
C LYS A 85 -17.98 -9.13 23.42
N VAL A 86 -18.07 -8.77 22.13
CA VAL A 86 -17.09 -9.14 21.11
C VAL A 86 -16.45 -7.89 20.48
N PRO A 87 -15.20 -7.97 19.98
CA PRO A 87 -14.60 -6.92 19.18
C PRO A 87 -15.20 -6.89 17.76
N VAL A 88 -14.89 -5.82 17.03
CA VAL A 88 -15.43 -5.56 15.69
C VAL A 88 -14.29 -5.49 14.68
N ILE A 89 -14.46 -6.18 13.55
CA ILE A 89 -13.73 -5.94 12.31
C ILE A 89 -14.70 -5.22 11.38
N MET A 90 -14.31 -4.07 10.84
CA MET A 90 -15.16 -3.20 10.04
C MET A 90 -14.53 -2.93 8.67
N ASP A 91 -15.32 -3.06 7.63
CA ASP A 91 -15.05 -2.58 6.29
C ASP A 91 -16.08 -1.51 5.92
N ALA A 92 -15.62 -0.35 5.45
CA ALA A 92 -16.47 0.76 5.03
C ALA A 92 -16.23 1.06 3.55
N SER A 93 -17.20 0.74 2.72
CA SER A 93 -17.03 0.64 1.28
C SER A 93 -18.08 1.43 0.49
N PRO A 94 -17.69 2.08 -0.61
CA PRO A 94 -18.64 2.59 -1.59
C PRO A 94 -19.11 1.52 -2.59
N TYR A 95 -18.51 0.31 -2.59
CA TYR A 95 -18.61 -0.65 -3.70
C TYR A 95 -19.68 -1.74 -3.54
N TYR A 96 -20.34 -1.83 -2.40
CA TYR A 96 -21.17 -2.99 -2.05
C TYR A 96 -22.34 -3.29 -2.98
N SER A 97 -22.79 -2.31 -3.81
CA SER A 97 -23.88 -2.50 -4.76
C SER A 97 -23.48 -2.38 -6.23
N CYS A 98 -22.23 -1.93 -6.54
CA CYS A 98 -21.88 -1.63 -7.92
C CYS A 98 -20.81 -2.54 -8.51
N CYS A 99 -19.78 -2.83 -7.78
CA CYS A 99 -18.52 -3.13 -8.44
C CYS A 99 -17.80 -4.33 -7.84
N GLY A 100 -18.24 -5.08 -7.01
CA GLY A 100 -17.59 -6.26 -6.45
C GLY A 100 -16.09 -6.10 -6.26
N ARG A 101 -15.45 -7.03 -5.61
CA ARG A 101 -14.07 -6.93 -5.21
C ARG A 101 -13.27 -8.18 -5.59
N GLY A 102 -11.94 -7.98 -5.81
CA GLY A 102 -11.01 -9.07 -6.12
C GLY A 102 -11.24 -9.68 -7.50
N ASN A 103 -10.70 -10.87 -7.70
CA ASN A 103 -10.85 -11.65 -8.92
C ASN A 103 -12.25 -12.28 -9.08
N GLU A 104 -13.13 -12.14 -8.08
CA GLU A 104 -14.52 -12.59 -8.09
C GLU A 104 -15.42 -11.43 -7.67
N SER A 105 -16.08 -10.78 -8.60
CA SER A 105 -17.00 -9.65 -8.34
C SER A 105 -18.13 -10.02 -7.38
N GLN A 106 -17.86 -10.00 -6.09
CA GLN A 106 -18.84 -10.30 -5.05
C GLN A 106 -19.49 -9.01 -4.55
N LEU A 107 -20.81 -9.04 -4.45
CA LEU A 107 -21.62 -7.96 -3.91
C LEU A 107 -22.27 -8.42 -2.61
N LYS A 108 -22.67 -7.48 -1.75
CA LYS A 108 -23.59 -7.78 -0.66
C LYS A 108 -24.91 -8.29 -1.22
N THR A 109 -25.45 -9.37 -0.65
CA THR A 109 -26.80 -9.85 -0.94
C THR A 109 -27.64 -9.85 0.32
N TYR A 110 -28.97 -9.78 0.17
CA TYR A 110 -29.90 -9.59 1.27
C TYR A 110 -31.06 -10.58 1.21
N ASP A 111 -31.58 -10.94 2.37
CA ASP A 111 -32.84 -11.67 2.49
C ASP A 111 -34.06 -10.76 2.28
N ALA A 112 -35.25 -11.36 2.30
CA ALA A 112 -36.50 -10.61 2.14
C ALA A 112 -36.79 -9.62 3.28
N SER A 113 -36.11 -9.74 4.41
CA SER A 113 -36.20 -8.84 5.56
C SER A 113 -35.15 -7.72 5.51
N GLY A 114 -34.27 -7.72 4.50
CA GLY A 114 -33.20 -6.76 4.33
C GLY A 114 -31.95 -7.01 5.19
N ASN A 115 -31.84 -8.18 5.81
CA ASN A 115 -30.61 -8.57 6.49
C ASN A 115 -29.61 -9.13 5.48
N VAL A 116 -28.32 -8.86 5.70
CA VAL A 116 -27.25 -9.36 4.83
C VAL A 116 -27.20 -10.90 4.88
N VAL A 117 -27.18 -11.52 3.70
CA VAL A 117 -26.98 -12.97 3.52
C VAL A 117 -25.51 -13.24 3.23
N GLN A 118 -24.92 -12.49 2.28
CA GLN A 118 -23.53 -12.61 1.86
C GLN A 118 -22.82 -11.27 2.00
N MET A 119 -21.66 -11.28 2.66
CA MET A 119 -20.69 -10.19 2.61
C MET A 119 -19.67 -10.45 1.50
N PRO A 120 -19.08 -9.40 0.88
CA PRO A 120 -17.93 -9.58 0.02
C PRO A 120 -16.74 -10.14 0.80
N LEU A 121 -15.93 -11.00 0.18
CA LEU A 121 -14.77 -11.68 0.78
C LEU A 121 -15.12 -12.62 1.95
N PHE A 122 -14.04 -13.05 2.64
CA PHE A 122 -14.04 -14.13 3.61
C PHE A 122 -14.09 -13.67 5.08
N TYR A 123 -14.14 -12.38 5.35
CA TYR A 123 -13.91 -11.86 6.70
C TYR A 123 -14.95 -12.35 7.72
N ASP A 124 -16.21 -12.29 7.39
CA ASP A 124 -17.26 -12.76 8.30
C ASP A 124 -17.27 -14.29 8.41
N ASN A 125 -17.06 -15.04 7.30
CA ASN A 125 -16.94 -16.49 7.30
C ASN A 125 -15.80 -16.98 8.21
N TYR A 126 -14.70 -16.23 8.27
CA TYR A 126 -13.50 -16.62 9.01
C TYR A 126 -13.50 -16.11 10.46
N PHE A 127 -13.83 -14.83 10.67
CA PHE A 127 -13.67 -14.18 11.96
C PHE A 127 -14.89 -14.32 12.88
N VAL A 128 -16.11 -14.42 12.35
CA VAL A 128 -17.30 -14.59 13.20
C VAL A 128 -17.27 -15.90 13.99
N PRO A 129 -16.90 -17.06 13.42
CA PRO A 129 -16.67 -18.29 14.20
C PRO A 129 -15.61 -18.15 15.30
N ARG A 130 -14.69 -17.18 15.17
CA ARG A 130 -13.61 -16.92 16.12
C ARG A 130 -13.95 -15.87 17.18
N GLY A 131 -15.18 -15.38 17.20
CA GLY A 131 -15.67 -14.49 18.27
C GLY A 131 -15.57 -13.00 17.95
N TYR A 132 -15.45 -12.63 16.69
CA TYR A 132 -15.55 -11.25 16.21
C TYR A 132 -16.95 -10.95 15.66
N ALA A 133 -17.34 -9.71 15.67
CA ALA A 133 -18.39 -9.22 14.79
C ALA A 133 -17.75 -8.64 13.52
N PHE A 134 -18.30 -8.95 12.36
CA PHE A 134 -17.96 -8.29 11.11
C PHE A 134 -19.04 -7.24 10.80
N VAL A 135 -18.59 -6.04 10.42
CA VAL A 135 -19.46 -4.88 10.18
C VAL A 135 -19.12 -4.28 8.81
N GLY A 136 -20.07 -4.34 7.89
CA GLY A 136 -19.97 -3.74 6.56
C GLY A 136 -20.76 -2.44 6.47
N VAL A 137 -20.10 -1.31 6.26
CA VAL A 137 -20.70 0.03 6.22
C VAL A 137 -20.84 0.49 4.78
N ASP A 138 -22.06 0.80 4.34
CA ASP A 138 -22.29 1.52 3.09
C ASP A 138 -21.95 3.00 3.30
N LEU A 139 -21.02 3.58 2.54
CA LEU A 139 -20.69 5.02 2.66
C LEU A 139 -21.89 5.89 2.27
N ALA A 140 -21.89 7.15 2.71
CA ALA A 140 -22.94 8.10 2.35
C ALA A 140 -23.14 8.18 0.83
N GLY A 141 -24.39 8.20 0.38
CA GLY A 141 -24.76 8.25 -1.04
C GLY A 141 -24.60 6.92 -1.80
N THR A 142 -24.17 5.83 -1.14
CA THR A 142 -24.01 4.53 -1.79
C THR A 142 -25.00 3.50 -1.26
N ASN A 143 -25.30 2.48 -2.07
CA ASN A 143 -26.17 1.35 -1.74
C ASN A 143 -27.46 1.78 -1.01
N ARG A 144 -27.58 1.57 0.31
CA ARG A 144 -28.76 1.85 1.11
C ARG A 144 -28.61 3.07 2.04
N SER A 145 -27.51 3.79 1.96
CA SER A 145 -27.21 4.97 2.78
C SER A 145 -27.88 6.25 2.24
N ASP A 146 -28.14 7.21 3.14
CA ASP A 146 -28.51 8.58 2.80
C ASP A 146 -27.27 9.41 2.46
N GLY A 147 -27.47 10.66 2.03
CA GLY A 147 -26.41 11.63 1.76
C GLY A 147 -25.80 11.49 0.39
N CYS A 148 -24.61 12.08 0.21
CA CYS A 148 -23.90 12.16 -1.07
C CYS A 148 -22.46 11.68 -0.94
N VAL A 149 -21.93 11.06 -2.00
CA VAL A 149 -20.53 10.69 -2.12
C VAL A 149 -19.69 11.94 -2.35
N ASP A 150 -18.69 12.17 -1.53
CA ASP A 150 -17.82 13.35 -1.64
C ASP A 150 -16.33 13.03 -1.91
N VAL A 151 -16.04 11.80 -2.29
CA VAL A 151 -14.71 11.29 -2.70
C VAL A 151 -13.63 11.57 -1.66
N GLY A 152 -13.71 10.86 -0.54
CA GLY A 152 -12.72 10.93 0.54
C GLY A 152 -12.78 12.19 1.39
N GLY A 153 -13.79 13.00 1.24
CA GLY A 153 -14.01 14.19 2.04
C GLY A 153 -14.75 13.92 3.35
N ARG A 154 -15.37 14.96 3.87
CA ARG A 154 -15.98 14.91 5.19
C ARG A 154 -17.14 13.91 5.28
N SER A 155 -17.94 13.76 4.23
CA SER A 155 -19.08 12.85 4.21
C SER A 155 -18.64 11.41 4.31
N ASP A 156 -17.67 11.00 3.48
CA ASP A 156 -17.12 9.65 3.47
C ASP A 156 -16.48 9.28 4.81
N ILE A 157 -15.60 10.14 5.32
CA ILE A 157 -14.89 9.86 6.57
C ILE A 157 -15.84 9.84 7.76
N GLN A 158 -16.81 10.75 7.81
CA GLN A 158 -17.79 10.81 8.91
C GLN A 158 -18.75 9.62 8.88
N SER A 159 -19.05 9.06 7.71
CA SER A 159 -19.86 7.84 7.57
C SER A 159 -19.27 6.70 8.42
N ALA A 160 -18.02 6.34 8.19
CA ALA A 160 -17.36 5.26 8.93
C ALA A 160 -17.02 5.67 10.37
N LYS A 161 -16.59 6.92 10.60
CA LYS A 161 -16.31 7.43 11.95
C LYS A 161 -17.53 7.38 12.85
N ALA A 162 -18.72 7.76 12.36
CA ALA A 162 -19.95 7.71 13.13
C ALA A 162 -20.32 6.29 13.57
N VAL A 163 -19.99 5.28 12.76
CA VAL A 163 -20.16 3.87 13.14
C VAL A 163 -19.21 3.50 14.28
N VAL A 164 -17.92 3.88 14.24
CA VAL A 164 -17.00 3.69 15.38
C VAL A 164 -17.53 4.40 16.63
N ASP A 165 -18.08 5.60 16.48
CA ASP A 165 -18.70 6.34 17.60
C ASP A 165 -19.93 5.63 18.13
N TRP A 166 -20.81 5.09 17.28
CA TRP A 166 -21.99 4.31 17.69
C TRP A 166 -21.60 3.01 18.42
N LEU A 167 -20.62 2.28 17.91
CA LEU A 167 -20.08 1.08 18.57
C LEU A 167 -19.54 1.38 19.99
N ASN A 168 -19.27 2.64 20.29
CA ASN A 168 -18.80 3.13 21.59
C ASN A 168 -19.84 4.01 22.33
N GLY A 169 -21.10 4.00 21.90
CA GLY A 169 -22.22 4.71 22.56
C GLY A 169 -22.22 6.24 22.40
N ARG A 170 -21.44 6.78 21.45
CA ARG A 170 -21.29 8.23 21.22
C ARG A 170 -22.11 8.77 20.04
N ALA A 171 -22.61 7.90 19.16
CA ALA A 171 -23.50 8.27 18.07
C ALA A 171 -24.85 7.55 18.20
N LYS A 172 -25.82 7.97 17.40
CA LYS A 172 -27.16 7.41 17.36
C LYS A 172 -27.29 6.44 16.19
N ALA A 173 -28.02 5.34 16.40
CA ALA A 173 -28.47 4.49 15.31
C ALA A 173 -29.93 4.10 15.45
N TYR A 174 -30.50 3.63 14.37
CA TYR A 174 -31.92 3.28 14.25
C TYR A 174 -32.05 1.90 13.60
N THR A 175 -33.18 1.24 13.88
CA THR A 175 -33.47 -0.09 13.32
C THR A 175 -33.92 -0.05 11.85
N THR A 176 -34.26 1.13 11.33
CA THR A 176 -34.63 1.34 9.93
C THR A 176 -34.17 2.70 9.43
N ARG A 177 -34.06 2.87 8.11
CA ARG A 177 -33.56 4.09 7.45
C ARG A 177 -34.31 5.36 7.89
N THR A 178 -35.63 5.31 7.99
CA THR A 178 -36.47 6.47 8.29
C THR A 178 -37.16 6.39 9.67
N GLY A 179 -37.04 5.26 10.37
CA GLY A 179 -37.71 5.05 11.66
C GLY A 179 -37.08 5.82 12.82
N THR A 180 -37.75 5.75 13.98
CA THR A 180 -37.34 6.45 15.21
C THR A 180 -36.87 5.50 16.31
N VAL A 181 -37.04 4.17 16.11
CA VAL A 181 -36.62 3.14 17.08
C VAL A 181 -35.10 3.06 17.14
N ARG A 182 -34.55 3.31 18.32
CA ARG A 182 -33.11 3.33 18.56
C ARG A 182 -32.50 1.94 18.60
N SER A 183 -31.31 1.82 18.04
CA SER A 183 -30.42 0.66 18.18
C SER A 183 -29.18 1.04 19.00
N GLN A 184 -28.74 0.13 19.86
CA GLN A 184 -27.54 0.29 20.69
C GLN A 184 -26.60 -0.91 20.49
N ALA A 185 -25.33 -0.63 20.33
CA ALA A 185 -24.28 -1.64 20.16
C ALA A 185 -23.81 -2.23 21.53
N SER A 186 -24.74 -2.65 22.39
CA SER A 186 -24.42 -3.16 23.72
C SER A 186 -23.63 -4.49 23.70
N TRP A 187 -23.60 -5.15 22.57
CA TRP A 187 -22.95 -6.43 22.31
C TRP A 187 -21.43 -6.32 22.02
N THR A 188 -20.92 -5.14 21.72
CA THR A 188 -19.48 -4.95 21.46
C THR A 188 -18.71 -4.53 22.70
N ASN A 189 -17.41 -4.88 22.73
CA ASN A 189 -16.45 -4.41 23.74
C ASN A 189 -15.87 -3.02 23.42
N GLY A 190 -16.29 -2.40 22.31
CA GLY A 190 -15.86 -1.07 21.87
C GLY A 190 -14.50 -1.03 21.15
N LYS A 191 -13.83 -2.17 20.97
CA LYS A 191 -12.60 -2.24 20.17
C LYS A 191 -12.95 -2.53 18.71
N THR A 192 -12.48 -1.69 17.80
CA THR A 192 -12.72 -1.81 16.36
C THR A 192 -11.37 -1.86 15.61
N GLY A 193 -11.24 -2.83 14.70
CA GLY A 193 -10.23 -2.84 13.64
C GLY A 193 -10.90 -2.51 12.31
N MET A 194 -10.27 -1.69 11.46
CA MET A 194 -10.77 -1.46 10.09
C MET A 194 -9.85 -2.12 9.07
N ILE A 195 -10.43 -2.63 8.00
CA ILE A 195 -9.71 -3.23 6.88
C ILE A 195 -10.40 -2.83 5.58
N GLY A 196 -9.64 -2.73 4.51
CA GLY A 196 -10.20 -2.53 3.19
C GLY A 196 -9.12 -2.27 2.14
N LYS A 197 -9.48 -2.50 0.87
CA LYS A 197 -8.61 -2.24 -0.28
C LYS A 197 -9.06 -0.98 -1.02
N SER A 198 -8.09 -0.24 -1.60
CA SER A 198 -8.40 0.91 -2.45
C SER A 198 -9.13 2.00 -1.67
N TRP A 199 -10.30 2.44 -2.10
CA TRP A 199 -11.11 3.43 -1.38
C TRP A 199 -11.50 2.97 0.03
N ASP A 200 -11.81 1.70 0.24
CA ASP A 200 -12.16 1.15 1.56
C ASP A 200 -10.96 1.27 2.54
N GLY A 201 -9.75 0.94 2.08
CA GLY A 201 -8.51 1.15 2.83
C GLY A 201 -8.19 2.64 3.03
N THR A 202 -8.58 3.48 2.07
CA THR A 202 -8.48 4.94 2.14
C THR A 202 -9.37 5.51 3.25
N ILE A 203 -10.59 4.98 3.39
CA ILE A 203 -11.48 5.34 4.51
C ILE A 203 -10.86 4.94 5.85
N ALA A 204 -10.22 3.76 5.94
CA ALA A 204 -9.51 3.36 7.16
C ALA A 204 -8.39 4.35 7.53
N ASN A 205 -7.59 4.82 6.54
CA ASN A 205 -6.59 5.87 6.74
C ASN A 205 -7.23 7.18 7.24
N GLY A 206 -8.30 7.64 6.56
CA GLY A 206 -8.98 8.89 6.90
C GLY A 206 -9.62 8.85 8.29
N VAL A 207 -10.28 7.75 8.65
CA VAL A 207 -10.87 7.57 10.00
C VAL A 207 -9.79 7.53 11.07
N ALA A 208 -8.67 6.83 10.85
CA ALA A 208 -7.54 6.81 11.78
C ALA A 208 -6.95 8.22 11.97
N ALA A 209 -6.85 9.02 10.91
CA ALA A 209 -6.39 10.41 10.94
C ALA A 209 -7.31 11.35 11.73
N THR A 210 -8.57 10.94 12.05
CA THR A 210 -9.44 11.69 12.97
C THR A 210 -9.06 11.51 14.44
N GLY A 211 -8.30 10.47 14.80
CA GLY A 211 -7.99 10.10 16.18
C GLY A 211 -9.19 9.55 16.95
N VAL A 212 -10.20 9.00 16.28
CA VAL A 212 -11.44 8.51 16.90
C VAL A 212 -11.15 7.44 17.95
N LYS A 213 -11.74 7.59 19.13
CA LYS A 213 -11.59 6.61 20.22
C LYS A 213 -12.33 5.33 19.89
N GLY A 214 -11.73 4.18 20.19
CA GLY A 214 -12.30 2.85 19.92
C GLY A 214 -11.71 2.18 18.68
N LEU A 215 -11.19 2.93 17.72
CA LEU A 215 -10.38 2.37 16.64
C LEU A 215 -9.01 1.96 17.19
N LYS A 216 -8.67 0.68 17.10
CA LYS A 216 -7.44 0.08 17.66
C LYS A 216 -6.40 -0.17 16.59
N THR A 217 -6.83 -0.62 15.43
CA THR A 217 -5.94 -0.96 14.33
C THR A 217 -6.60 -0.70 12.99
N ILE A 218 -5.79 -0.48 11.96
CA ILE A 218 -6.23 -0.44 10.56
C ILE A 218 -5.35 -1.31 9.67
N VAL A 219 -5.95 -1.90 8.64
CA VAL A 219 -5.26 -2.68 7.60
C VAL A 219 -5.59 -2.06 6.23
N PRO A 220 -4.93 -0.93 5.88
CA PRO A 220 -5.12 -0.29 4.58
C PRO A 220 -4.35 -1.04 3.49
N ILE A 221 -5.08 -1.58 2.51
CA ILE A 221 -4.53 -2.32 1.36
C ILE A 221 -4.60 -1.42 0.13
N SER A 222 -3.48 -1.17 -0.54
CA SER A 222 -3.41 -0.34 -1.76
C SER A 222 -4.23 0.95 -1.63
N ALA A 223 -4.01 1.69 -0.52
CA ALA A 223 -4.86 2.76 -0.07
C ALA A 223 -4.29 4.16 -0.35
N ILE A 224 -5.17 5.10 -0.61
CA ILE A 224 -4.84 6.52 -0.78
C ILE A 224 -4.58 7.15 0.60
N SER A 225 -3.59 8.03 0.67
CA SER A 225 -3.31 8.87 1.85
C SER A 225 -3.54 10.36 1.57
N SER A 226 -3.46 10.74 0.29
CA SER A 226 -3.75 12.08 -0.24
C SER A 226 -4.45 11.93 -1.58
N TRP A 227 -5.71 12.38 -1.67
CA TRP A 227 -6.48 12.30 -2.90
C TRP A 227 -5.92 13.22 -4.00
N TYR A 228 -5.22 14.31 -3.65
CA TYR A 228 -4.48 15.08 -4.63
C TYR A 228 -3.42 14.22 -5.33
N ASP A 229 -2.62 13.47 -4.55
CA ASP A 229 -1.57 12.60 -5.10
C ASP A 229 -2.12 11.34 -5.81
N TYR A 230 -3.41 11.11 -5.73
CA TYR A 230 -4.11 10.13 -6.57
C TYR A 230 -4.42 10.71 -7.95
N TYR A 231 -4.88 11.96 -8.03
CA TYR A 231 -5.29 12.61 -9.28
C TYR A 231 -4.20 13.44 -9.97
N PHE A 232 -3.22 13.92 -9.23
CA PHE A 232 -2.19 14.83 -9.74
C PHE A 232 -0.79 14.52 -9.19
N ALA A 233 0.23 14.81 -9.98
CA ALA A 233 1.61 14.86 -9.53
C ALA A 233 2.17 16.27 -9.78
N LYS A 234 2.21 17.10 -8.72
CA LYS A 234 2.69 18.50 -8.80
C LYS A 234 2.15 19.23 -10.02
N GLY A 235 0.83 19.26 -10.16
CA GLY A 235 0.15 19.94 -11.26
C GLY A 235 -0.11 19.06 -12.50
N ALA A 236 0.71 18.04 -12.78
CA ALA A 236 0.49 17.14 -13.91
C ALA A 236 -0.71 16.21 -13.61
N PRO A 237 -1.75 16.16 -14.45
CA PRO A 237 -2.88 15.26 -14.27
C PRO A 237 -2.47 13.80 -14.50
N LEU A 238 -2.90 12.90 -13.61
CA LEU A 238 -2.59 11.47 -13.66
C LEU A 238 -3.72 10.63 -14.28
N TYR A 239 -4.89 11.24 -14.49
CA TYR A 239 -6.06 10.63 -15.11
C TYR A 239 -6.78 11.63 -16.00
N ASP A 240 -7.41 11.17 -17.04
CA ASP A 240 -8.26 11.92 -17.94
C ASP A 240 -9.62 12.33 -17.31
N SER A 241 -10.03 11.65 -16.23
CA SER A 241 -11.25 11.92 -15.46
C SER A 241 -10.96 12.54 -14.10
N GLY A 242 -11.92 13.32 -13.58
CA GLY A 242 -11.85 13.93 -12.24
C GLY A 242 -12.51 13.08 -11.16
N PRO A 243 -12.47 13.53 -9.89
CA PRO A 243 -13.13 12.85 -8.79
C PRO A 243 -14.66 12.84 -8.90
N ASP A 244 -15.24 13.72 -9.66
CA ASP A 244 -16.67 13.74 -10.00
C ASP A 244 -17.11 12.48 -10.77
N TRP A 245 -16.28 11.99 -11.70
CA TRP A 245 -16.53 10.72 -12.37
C TRP A 245 -16.56 9.55 -11.38
N LEU A 246 -15.58 9.50 -10.48
CA LEU A 246 -15.48 8.41 -9.49
C LEU A 246 -16.65 8.45 -8.49
N SER A 247 -17.09 9.66 -8.08
CA SER A 247 -18.30 9.83 -7.27
C SER A 247 -19.53 9.27 -7.99
N GLY A 248 -19.79 9.69 -9.21
CA GLY A 248 -20.94 9.23 -10.01
C GLY A 248 -20.93 7.72 -10.28
N TYR A 249 -19.74 7.10 -10.32
CA TYR A 249 -19.58 5.67 -10.57
C TYR A 249 -20.13 4.80 -9.42
N VAL A 250 -20.04 5.26 -8.17
CA VAL A 250 -20.47 4.50 -6.98
C VAL A 250 -21.80 4.99 -6.37
N GLU A 251 -22.28 6.16 -6.78
CA GLU A 251 -23.54 6.71 -6.25
C GLU A 251 -24.73 5.80 -6.53
N SER A 252 -25.57 5.63 -5.51
CA SER A 252 -26.89 5.01 -5.67
C SER A 252 -27.81 5.89 -6.53
N SER A 253 -28.83 5.30 -7.16
CA SER A 253 -29.81 6.06 -7.94
C SER A 253 -30.53 7.14 -7.11
N ASP A 254 -30.77 6.89 -5.81
CA ASP A 254 -31.33 7.87 -4.89
C ASP A 254 -30.40 9.08 -4.69
N ALA A 255 -29.09 8.85 -4.56
CA ALA A 255 -28.09 9.89 -4.41
C ALA A 255 -27.92 10.69 -5.71
N GLN A 256 -27.83 10.03 -6.86
CA GLN A 256 -27.75 10.70 -8.17
C GLN A 256 -28.88 11.72 -8.40
N ALA A 257 -30.08 11.42 -7.90
CA ALA A 257 -31.23 12.31 -8.01
C ALA A 257 -31.12 13.59 -7.15
N LYS A 258 -30.30 13.59 -6.09
CA LYS A 258 -30.22 14.65 -5.07
C LYS A 258 -28.89 15.39 -5.03
N CYS A 259 -27.79 14.74 -5.43
CA CYS A 259 -26.42 15.16 -5.13
C CYS A 259 -25.79 16.09 -6.18
N ALA A 260 -26.54 16.61 -7.15
CA ALA A 260 -26.00 17.49 -8.20
C ALA A 260 -25.19 18.69 -7.65
N ALA A 261 -25.60 19.27 -6.51
CA ALA A 261 -24.86 20.37 -5.88
C ALA A 261 -23.53 19.92 -5.27
N VAL A 262 -23.44 18.67 -4.78
CA VAL A 262 -22.17 18.08 -4.26
C VAL A 262 -21.26 17.74 -5.43
N GLN A 263 -21.78 17.17 -6.52
CA GLN A 263 -21.05 16.92 -7.75
C GLN A 263 -20.42 18.21 -8.30
N GLN A 264 -21.18 19.32 -8.35
CA GLN A 264 -20.65 20.60 -8.78
C GLN A 264 -19.52 21.11 -7.87
N LYS A 265 -19.63 20.95 -6.53
CA LYS A 265 -18.54 21.30 -5.59
C LYS A 265 -17.29 20.47 -5.81
N ILE A 266 -17.42 19.20 -6.19
CA ILE A 266 -16.26 18.35 -6.53
C ILE A 266 -15.58 18.88 -7.78
N VAL A 267 -16.33 19.18 -8.85
CA VAL A 267 -15.80 19.76 -10.09
C VAL A 267 -15.10 21.09 -9.83
N ASP A 268 -15.74 22.00 -9.11
CA ASP A 268 -15.18 23.32 -8.80
C ASP A 268 -13.94 23.23 -7.88
N GLY A 269 -13.92 22.24 -6.98
CA GLY A 269 -12.85 22.04 -6.02
C GLY A 269 -11.62 21.35 -6.58
N ALA A 270 -11.77 20.59 -7.66
CA ALA A 270 -10.72 19.79 -8.29
C ALA A 270 -10.42 20.24 -9.72
N PRO A 271 -9.97 21.49 -9.94
CA PRO A 271 -9.73 22.01 -11.28
C PRO A 271 -8.65 21.20 -12.01
N ARG A 272 -8.87 20.96 -13.31
CA ARG A 272 -7.95 20.21 -14.18
C ARG A 272 -6.59 20.91 -14.41
N THR A 273 -6.41 22.14 -13.90
CA THR A 273 -5.11 22.81 -13.85
C THR A 273 -4.11 22.14 -12.91
N GLY A 274 -4.56 21.19 -12.08
CA GLY A 274 -3.73 20.51 -11.09
C GLY A 274 -3.31 21.40 -9.91
N ASP A 275 -3.93 22.56 -9.74
CA ASP A 275 -3.66 23.43 -8.60
C ASP A 275 -4.19 22.81 -7.30
N TRP A 276 -3.42 22.97 -6.24
CA TRP A 276 -3.87 22.57 -4.90
C TRP A 276 -4.90 23.55 -4.36
N THR A 277 -6.08 23.06 -4.01
CA THR A 277 -7.20 23.85 -3.48
C THR A 277 -7.55 23.42 -2.04
N PRO A 278 -8.44 24.17 -1.34
CA PRO A 278 -8.98 23.72 -0.06
C PRO A 278 -9.69 22.35 -0.11
N PHE A 279 -10.25 21.96 -1.26
CA PHE A 279 -10.83 20.65 -1.52
C PHE A 279 -9.82 19.53 -1.26
N TRP A 280 -8.61 19.66 -1.77
CA TRP A 280 -7.52 18.72 -1.56
C TRP A 280 -6.98 18.73 -0.13
N THR A 281 -6.99 19.91 0.52
CA THR A 281 -6.57 20.03 1.92
C THR A 281 -7.45 19.20 2.85
N GLU A 282 -8.75 19.11 2.61
CA GLU A 282 -9.66 18.25 3.37
C GLU A 282 -9.36 16.77 3.19
N ARG A 283 -8.90 16.37 2.03
CA ARG A 283 -8.64 15.01 1.56
C ARG A 283 -7.18 14.56 1.67
N ASP A 284 -6.36 15.33 2.37
CA ASP A 284 -4.98 14.99 2.72
C ASP A 284 -4.93 14.49 4.17
N TYR A 285 -4.88 13.18 4.35
CA TYR A 285 -4.81 12.56 5.68
C TYR A 285 -3.40 12.57 6.27
N VAL A 286 -2.37 12.74 5.42
CA VAL A 286 -0.96 12.78 5.84
C VAL A 286 -0.70 13.90 6.84
N LYS A 287 -1.33 15.07 6.64
CA LYS A 287 -1.19 16.22 7.57
C LYS A 287 -1.71 15.92 8.98
N ASP A 288 -2.65 14.98 9.09
CA ASP A 288 -3.31 14.60 10.35
C ASP A 288 -2.74 13.31 10.96
N ALA A 289 -1.63 12.76 10.43
CA ALA A 289 -0.98 11.54 10.92
C ALA A 289 -0.61 11.59 12.41
N SER A 290 -0.38 12.76 12.98
CA SER A 290 -0.12 12.95 14.42
C SER A 290 -1.31 12.59 15.32
N LYS A 291 -2.53 12.54 14.76
CA LYS A 291 -3.75 12.16 15.48
C LYS A 291 -3.96 10.65 15.51
N VAL A 292 -3.27 9.88 14.67
CA VAL A 292 -3.39 8.42 14.58
C VAL A 292 -2.97 7.78 15.90
N LYS A 293 -3.86 6.93 16.44
CA LYS A 293 -3.64 6.17 17.69
C LYS A 293 -3.77 4.66 17.47
N ALA A 294 -4.33 4.28 16.33
CA ALA A 294 -4.44 2.91 15.89
C ALA A 294 -3.09 2.40 15.35
N SER A 295 -2.78 1.13 15.59
CA SER A 295 -1.69 0.46 14.87
C SER A 295 -2.05 0.29 13.39
N VAL A 296 -1.05 0.11 12.52
CA VAL A 296 -1.24 0.06 11.07
C VAL A 296 -0.54 -1.14 10.45
N PHE A 297 -1.29 -2.06 9.85
CA PHE A 297 -0.73 -3.07 8.96
C PHE A 297 -0.97 -2.67 7.51
N LEU A 298 0.01 -2.01 6.91
CA LEU A 298 -0.06 -1.48 5.55
C LEU A 298 0.34 -2.57 4.55
N VAL A 299 -0.47 -2.73 3.47
CA VAL A 299 -0.17 -3.64 2.37
C VAL A 299 -0.28 -2.89 1.05
N HIS A 300 0.73 -3.04 0.14
CA HIS A 300 0.72 -2.34 -1.14
C HIS A 300 1.51 -3.07 -2.23
N GLY A 301 1.02 -3.02 -3.47
CA GLY A 301 1.77 -3.47 -4.65
C GLY A 301 2.77 -2.38 -5.10
N MET A 302 4.05 -2.71 -5.25
CA MET A 302 5.09 -1.75 -5.68
C MET A 302 4.92 -1.28 -7.14
N GLN A 303 4.12 -2.01 -7.92
CA GLN A 303 3.77 -1.67 -9.29
C GLN A 303 2.30 -1.24 -9.43
N ASP A 304 1.69 -0.78 -8.35
CA ASP A 304 0.33 -0.22 -8.36
C ASP A 304 0.32 1.11 -9.14
N LEU A 305 -0.20 1.05 -10.37
CA LEU A 305 -0.37 2.21 -11.26
C LEU A 305 -1.72 2.90 -11.06
N ASN A 306 -2.64 2.29 -10.32
CA ASN A 306 -3.89 2.90 -9.89
C ASN A 306 -3.65 3.76 -8.64
N VAL A 307 -3.54 3.17 -7.45
CA VAL A 307 -3.14 3.92 -6.26
C VAL A 307 -1.61 3.95 -6.16
N ARG A 308 -1.01 4.91 -6.86
CA ARG A 308 0.45 5.00 -7.00
C ARG A 308 1.16 5.03 -5.65
N THR A 309 2.31 4.39 -5.58
CA THR A 309 3.02 4.06 -4.34
C THR A 309 3.56 5.26 -3.56
N LYS A 310 3.52 6.47 -4.13
CA LYS A 310 3.70 7.71 -3.37
C LYS A 310 2.74 7.78 -2.19
N ASN A 311 1.50 7.29 -2.35
CA ASN A 311 0.49 7.30 -1.30
C ASN A 311 0.92 6.50 -0.06
N PHE A 312 1.39 5.26 -0.24
CA PHE A 312 1.86 4.51 0.92
C PHE A 312 3.17 5.08 1.49
N GLY A 313 4.09 5.53 0.63
CA GLY A 313 5.40 6.04 1.08
C GLY A 313 5.27 7.24 2.00
N GLN A 314 4.52 8.27 1.61
CA GLN A 314 4.31 9.45 2.43
C GLN A 314 3.52 9.16 3.71
N TRP A 315 2.53 8.25 3.66
CA TRP A 315 1.78 7.82 4.83
C TRP A 315 2.68 7.09 5.83
N TRP A 316 3.46 6.12 5.35
CA TRP A 316 4.42 5.38 6.13
C TRP A 316 5.41 6.28 6.86
N ASP A 317 6.00 7.26 6.15
CA ASP A 317 6.95 8.21 6.72
C ASP A 317 6.29 9.10 7.78
N ALA A 318 5.05 9.55 7.53
CA ALA A 318 4.29 10.35 8.48
C ALA A 318 3.93 9.57 9.75
N LEU A 319 3.51 8.30 9.62
CA LEU A 319 3.26 7.40 10.75
C LEU A 319 4.54 7.15 11.56
N ALA A 320 5.68 6.91 10.87
CA ALA A 320 6.99 6.74 11.49
C ALA A 320 7.37 7.92 12.38
N LYS A 321 7.25 9.13 11.83
CA LYS A 321 7.56 10.39 12.51
C LYS A 321 6.75 10.59 13.79
N ASN A 322 5.54 10.01 13.83
CA ASN A 322 4.63 10.12 14.97
C ASN A 322 4.67 8.90 15.92
N GLY A 323 5.59 7.95 15.69
CA GLY A 323 5.79 6.79 16.56
C GLY A 323 4.63 5.78 16.54
N VAL A 324 3.86 5.74 15.44
CA VAL A 324 2.75 4.80 15.28
C VAL A 324 3.30 3.39 15.07
N GLU A 325 2.78 2.42 15.82
CA GLU A 325 3.06 1.00 15.63
C GLU A 325 2.59 0.57 14.25
N ARG A 326 3.47 -0.12 13.48
CA ARG A 326 3.16 -0.43 12.10
C ARG A 326 3.93 -1.64 11.55
N LYS A 327 3.29 -2.35 10.62
CA LYS A 327 3.81 -3.44 9.81
C LYS A 327 3.56 -3.12 8.33
N ILE A 328 4.42 -3.61 7.42
CA ILE A 328 4.27 -3.39 5.99
C ILE A 328 4.50 -4.67 5.18
N TRP A 329 3.65 -4.89 4.18
CA TRP A 329 3.88 -5.86 3.12
C TRP A 329 3.94 -5.14 1.78
N LEU A 330 5.00 -5.43 0.98
CA LEU A 330 5.20 -4.87 -0.35
C LEU A 330 5.34 -6.01 -1.36
N SER A 331 4.41 -6.10 -2.31
CA SER A 331 4.43 -7.10 -3.39
C SER A 331 4.93 -6.50 -4.70
N GLN A 332 5.24 -7.35 -5.68
CA GLN A 332 5.52 -6.93 -7.07
C GLN A 332 4.25 -6.82 -7.93
N THR A 333 3.07 -6.95 -7.35
CA THR A 333 1.79 -6.81 -8.06
C THR A 333 1.47 -5.35 -8.34
N GLY A 334 0.45 -5.14 -9.19
CA GLY A 334 -0.28 -3.88 -9.31
C GLY A 334 -1.29 -3.69 -8.17
N HIS A 335 -2.49 -3.24 -8.49
CA HIS A 335 -3.57 -2.92 -7.53
C HIS A 335 -4.32 -4.18 -7.04
N VAL A 336 -3.60 -5.16 -6.48
CA VAL A 336 -4.10 -6.49 -6.12
C VAL A 336 -4.22 -6.68 -4.61
N ASP A 337 -5.27 -7.38 -4.17
CA ASP A 337 -5.47 -7.74 -2.76
C ASP A 337 -4.52 -8.87 -2.35
N PRO A 338 -3.91 -8.83 -1.15
CA PRO A 338 -3.04 -9.91 -0.66
C PRO A 338 -3.75 -11.27 -0.55
N PHE A 339 -5.07 -11.28 -0.41
CA PHE A 339 -5.85 -12.50 -0.50
C PHE A 339 -5.77 -13.16 -1.88
N ASP A 340 -5.39 -12.42 -2.92
CA ASP A 340 -5.27 -12.93 -4.28
C ASP A 340 -3.82 -13.29 -4.68
N TYR A 341 -2.79 -12.84 -3.96
CA TYR A 341 -1.40 -13.17 -4.33
C TYR A 341 -0.59 -13.88 -3.22
N ARG A 342 -1.03 -13.81 -1.95
CA ARG A 342 -0.33 -14.45 -0.81
C ARG A 342 -1.35 -14.92 0.25
N ARG A 343 -2.37 -15.62 -0.19
CA ARG A 343 -3.60 -15.89 0.57
C ARG A 343 -3.38 -16.50 1.93
N ALA A 344 -2.66 -17.63 2.01
CA ALA A 344 -2.49 -18.37 3.27
C ALA A 344 -1.74 -17.54 4.31
N ASP A 345 -0.61 -16.95 3.92
CA ASP A 345 0.19 -16.12 4.83
C ASP A 345 -0.55 -14.84 5.24
N PHE A 346 -1.36 -14.28 4.32
CA PHE A 346 -2.17 -13.10 4.63
C PHE A 346 -3.24 -13.40 5.66
N VAL A 347 -4.00 -14.48 5.48
CA VAL A 347 -5.05 -14.86 6.44
C VAL A 347 -4.44 -15.17 7.80
N ASP A 348 -3.33 -15.91 7.87
CA ASP A 348 -2.60 -16.19 9.12
C ASP A 348 -2.12 -14.89 9.79
N THR A 349 -1.42 -14.04 9.04
CA THR A 349 -0.90 -12.78 9.58
C THR A 349 -2.03 -11.86 10.05
N LEU A 350 -3.11 -11.75 9.26
CA LEU A 350 -4.28 -10.94 9.61
C LEU A 350 -4.99 -11.46 10.86
N HIS A 351 -5.12 -12.79 11.00
CA HIS A 351 -5.68 -13.44 12.17
C HIS A 351 -4.87 -13.09 13.42
N ARG A 352 -3.57 -13.34 13.40
CA ARG A 352 -2.66 -13.02 14.51
C ARG A 352 -2.65 -11.53 14.83
N TRP A 353 -2.71 -10.66 13.81
CA TRP A 353 -2.76 -9.21 13.97
C TRP A 353 -4.03 -8.77 14.70
N PHE A 354 -5.21 -9.22 14.29
CA PHE A 354 -6.46 -8.88 14.96
C PHE A 354 -6.58 -9.51 16.33
N ASP A 355 -6.10 -10.74 16.53
CA ASP A 355 -6.07 -11.39 17.84
C ASP A 355 -5.22 -10.59 18.85
N HIS A 356 -4.06 -10.10 18.43
CA HIS A 356 -3.22 -9.23 19.25
C HIS A 356 -3.92 -7.91 19.55
N GLU A 357 -4.34 -7.19 18.54
CA GLU A 357 -4.84 -5.80 18.66
C GLU A 357 -6.21 -5.71 19.34
N LEU A 358 -7.11 -6.64 19.04
CA LEU A 358 -8.50 -6.57 19.45
C LEU A 358 -8.82 -7.49 20.65
N LEU A 359 -8.22 -8.66 20.74
CA LEU A 359 -8.38 -9.58 21.86
C LEU A 359 -7.27 -9.43 22.91
N GLY A 360 -6.12 -8.88 22.55
CA GLY A 360 -4.97 -8.72 23.43
C GLY A 360 -4.20 -10.02 23.65
N TYR A 361 -4.19 -10.90 22.65
CA TYR A 361 -3.48 -12.16 22.73
C TYR A 361 -1.98 -11.98 22.50
N ASP A 362 -1.19 -12.68 23.32
CA ASP A 362 0.26 -12.77 23.18
C ASP A 362 0.59 -13.89 22.19
N ASN A 363 0.65 -13.54 20.91
CA ASN A 363 0.92 -14.47 19.81
C ASN A 363 2.23 -14.14 19.05
N GLY A 364 3.00 -13.17 19.54
CA GLY A 364 4.30 -12.79 19.02
C GLY A 364 4.29 -12.03 17.69
N ILE A 365 3.13 -11.54 17.22
CA ILE A 365 3.05 -10.76 15.98
C ILE A 365 3.74 -9.40 16.11
N ASP A 366 3.73 -8.80 17.29
CA ASP A 366 4.40 -7.56 17.67
C ASP A 366 5.94 -7.69 17.68
N HIS A 367 6.45 -8.92 17.78
CA HIS A 367 7.88 -9.26 17.68
C HIS A 367 8.28 -9.80 16.30
N ALA A 368 7.33 -10.02 15.40
CA ALA A 368 7.61 -10.44 14.03
C ALA A 368 8.30 -9.31 13.24
N PRO A 369 9.05 -9.64 12.16
CA PRO A 369 9.65 -8.63 11.29
C PRO A 369 8.62 -7.58 10.87
N MET A 370 9.05 -6.30 10.85
CA MET A 370 8.19 -5.18 10.48
C MET A 370 7.76 -5.24 9.01
N ALA A 371 8.65 -5.73 8.14
CA ALA A 371 8.41 -5.73 6.71
C ALA A 371 8.54 -7.12 6.10
N ASP A 372 7.62 -7.43 5.18
CA ASP A 372 7.68 -8.54 4.24
C ASP A 372 7.72 -7.96 2.83
N ILE A 373 8.76 -8.29 2.06
CA ILE A 373 9.01 -7.73 0.73
C ILE A 373 9.14 -8.85 -0.30
N GLU A 374 8.33 -8.81 -1.35
CA GLU A 374 8.46 -9.71 -2.49
C GLU A 374 9.63 -9.27 -3.37
N ARG A 375 10.66 -10.13 -3.52
CA ARG A 375 11.88 -9.86 -4.29
C ARG A 375 11.78 -10.27 -5.74
N THR A 376 11.25 -11.44 -5.96
CA THR A 376 10.86 -12.00 -7.26
C THR A 376 9.49 -12.67 -7.08
N PRO A 377 8.76 -12.99 -8.13
CA PRO A 377 7.42 -13.57 -8.01
C PRO A 377 7.37 -14.74 -7.01
N ASP A 378 6.51 -14.61 -5.99
CA ASP A 378 6.31 -15.53 -4.86
C ASP A 378 7.53 -15.75 -3.94
N HIS A 379 8.59 -14.97 -4.11
CA HIS A 379 9.80 -15.01 -3.28
C HIS A 379 9.87 -13.83 -2.31
N TRP A 380 9.66 -14.08 -1.02
CA TRP A 380 9.56 -13.08 0.03
C TRP A 380 10.76 -13.06 0.95
N THR A 381 11.17 -11.87 1.36
CA THR A 381 12.18 -11.64 2.41
C THR A 381 11.61 -10.73 3.48
N THR A 382 12.15 -10.84 4.69
CA THR A 382 11.72 -10.02 5.83
C THR A 382 12.81 -9.07 6.28
N ASP A 383 12.40 -7.90 6.77
CA ASP A 383 13.28 -6.92 7.42
C ASP A 383 12.73 -6.55 8.80
N ALA A 384 13.62 -6.43 9.79
CA ALA A 384 13.23 -6.04 11.15
C ALA A 384 12.62 -4.63 11.21
N VAL A 385 13.03 -3.75 10.30
CA VAL A 385 12.50 -2.38 10.12
C VAL A 385 12.49 -2.03 8.64
N TRP A 386 11.57 -1.15 8.22
CA TRP A 386 11.54 -0.64 6.87
C TRP A 386 11.46 0.90 6.85
N PRO A 387 12.28 1.61 6.02
CA PRO A 387 13.42 1.07 5.27
C PRO A 387 14.47 0.41 6.18
N PRO A 388 15.29 -0.55 5.66
CA PRO A 388 16.29 -1.25 6.48
C PRO A 388 17.29 -0.32 7.15
N SER A 389 17.78 -0.72 8.32
CA SER A 389 18.85 0.00 9.00
C SER A 389 20.07 0.18 8.08
N GLY A 390 20.64 1.39 8.08
CA GLY A 390 21.75 1.74 7.19
C GLY A 390 21.33 2.25 5.81
N THR A 391 20.03 2.37 5.53
CA THR A 391 19.54 3.11 4.36
C THR A 391 19.89 4.59 4.51
N ALA A 392 20.53 5.15 3.49
CA ALA A 392 20.93 6.56 3.49
C ALA A 392 20.68 7.20 2.12
N THR A 393 20.18 8.42 2.13
CA THR A 393 20.01 9.21 0.91
C THR A 393 21.36 9.42 0.23
N THR A 394 21.45 8.96 -1.02
CA THR A 394 22.64 9.12 -1.87
C THR A 394 22.26 9.96 -3.07
N THR A 395 23.03 11.02 -3.29
CA THR A 395 22.82 11.89 -4.46
C THR A 395 23.65 11.38 -5.62
N LEU A 396 22.97 11.04 -6.73
CA LEU A 396 23.57 10.69 -8.01
C LEU A 396 23.37 11.82 -9.00
N HIS A 397 24.37 12.07 -9.84
CA HIS A 397 24.38 13.13 -10.81
C HIS A 397 24.49 12.56 -12.23
N PRO A 398 23.67 13.06 -13.16
CA PRO A 398 23.81 12.76 -14.58
C PRO A 398 25.03 13.47 -15.18
N ALA A 399 25.69 12.83 -16.13
CA ALA A 399 26.78 13.39 -16.91
C ALA A 399 26.60 13.05 -18.39
N GLN A 400 27.04 13.93 -19.30
CA GLN A 400 26.99 13.69 -20.74
C GLN A 400 27.78 12.43 -21.12
N GLY A 401 27.26 11.70 -22.09
CA GLY A 401 27.96 10.62 -22.77
C GLY A 401 28.57 11.07 -24.11
N THR A 402 28.89 10.08 -24.93
CA THR A 402 29.42 10.33 -26.30
C THR A 402 28.31 10.51 -27.34
N GLN A 403 27.08 10.12 -26.99
CA GLN A 403 25.91 10.26 -27.85
C GLN A 403 24.92 11.22 -27.17
N ALA A 404 24.27 12.08 -27.95
CA ALA A 404 23.23 12.98 -27.45
C ALA A 404 22.07 12.17 -26.83
N GLY A 405 21.59 12.62 -25.67
CA GLY A 405 20.51 11.96 -24.95
C GLY A 405 20.89 10.65 -24.24
N VAL A 406 22.16 10.21 -24.32
CA VAL A 406 22.65 9.02 -23.62
C VAL A 406 23.91 9.34 -22.82
N GLY A 407 23.76 9.40 -21.50
CA GLY A 407 24.80 9.80 -20.57
C GLY A 407 25.09 8.76 -19.49
N THR A 408 25.84 9.16 -18.47
CA THR A 408 26.18 8.33 -17.33
C THR A 408 25.59 8.84 -16.03
N LEU A 409 25.38 7.94 -15.05
CA LEU A 409 24.88 8.26 -13.73
C LEU A 409 25.95 7.92 -12.68
N GLY A 410 26.30 8.87 -11.80
CA GLY A 410 27.35 8.66 -10.82
C GLY A 410 27.33 9.65 -9.65
N LEU A 411 28.35 9.53 -8.75
CA LEU A 411 28.45 10.35 -7.53
C LEU A 411 28.97 11.77 -7.77
N ARG A 412 29.57 12.03 -8.94
CA ARG A 412 30.21 13.33 -9.21
C ARG A 412 29.28 14.24 -9.99
N THR A 413 29.16 15.47 -9.53
CA THR A 413 28.49 16.52 -10.29
C THR A 413 29.21 16.77 -11.62
N ALA A 414 28.45 16.86 -12.69
CA ALA A 414 28.93 17.17 -14.01
C ALA A 414 28.29 18.47 -14.53
N THR A 415 28.98 19.11 -15.49
CA THR A 415 28.45 20.24 -16.24
C THR A 415 27.98 19.76 -17.62
N GLY A 416 27.27 20.60 -18.34
CA GLY A 416 26.76 20.30 -19.67
C GLY A 416 25.24 20.33 -19.73
N THR A 417 24.71 20.03 -20.90
CA THR A 417 23.27 20.03 -21.16
C THR A 417 22.88 18.86 -22.04
N GLU A 418 21.69 18.33 -21.84
CA GLU A 418 21.02 17.40 -22.76
C GLU A 418 19.70 18.01 -23.22
N THR A 419 19.27 17.70 -24.42
CA THR A 419 18.04 18.29 -24.99
C THR A 419 17.18 17.20 -25.57
N PHE A 420 15.87 17.27 -25.26
CA PHE A 420 14.85 16.39 -25.84
C PHE A 420 13.58 17.17 -26.14
N THR A 421 12.76 16.64 -27.03
CA THR A 421 11.43 17.18 -27.36
C THR A 421 10.36 16.25 -26.83
N ASP A 422 9.37 16.80 -26.14
CA ASP A 422 8.26 16.03 -25.60
C ASP A 422 7.54 15.24 -26.71
N ASN A 423 7.37 13.94 -26.53
CA ASN A 423 6.61 13.09 -27.42
C ASN A 423 5.49 12.38 -26.63
N PRO A 424 4.26 12.91 -26.62
CA PRO A 424 3.14 12.33 -25.86
C PRO A 424 2.62 11.01 -26.44
N GLN A 425 3.32 10.39 -27.39
CA GLN A 425 3.04 9.05 -27.91
C GLN A 425 3.98 7.97 -27.36
N GLU A 426 4.99 8.37 -26.57
CA GLU A 426 5.95 7.48 -25.93
C GLU A 426 5.64 7.28 -24.46
N SER A 427 5.90 6.08 -23.95
CA SER A 427 5.71 5.69 -22.56
C SER A 427 7.03 5.40 -21.85
N GLU A 428 7.00 5.24 -20.55
CA GLU A 428 8.18 4.82 -19.77
C GLU A 428 8.77 3.50 -20.26
N THR A 429 7.94 2.60 -20.79
CA THR A 429 8.40 1.31 -21.35
C THR A 429 9.07 1.48 -22.70
N ASP A 430 8.62 2.41 -23.56
CA ASP A 430 9.27 2.74 -24.82
C ASP A 430 10.65 3.37 -24.57
N TRP A 431 10.73 4.30 -23.63
CA TRP A 431 12.01 4.92 -23.22
C TRP A 431 13.00 3.90 -22.66
N ALA A 432 12.53 2.97 -21.82
CA ALA A 432 13.37 1.93 -21.23
C ALA A 432 13.86 0.93 -22.28
N ALA A 433 13.01 0.52 -23.24
CA ALA A 433 13.39 -0.33 -24.37
C ALA A 433 14.44 0.34 -25.30
N ALA A 434 14.46 1.67 -25.34
CA ALA A 434 15.40 2.46 -26.13
C ALA A 434 16.52 3.08 -25.26
N ILE A 435 16.87 2.49 -24.11
CA ILE A 435 17.74 3.11 -23.08
C ILE A 435 19.10 3.54 -23.59
N ASP A 436 19.72 2.75 -24.46
CA ASP A 436 21.06 2.97 -25.03
C ASP A 436 21.01 3.66 -26.40
N LYS A 437 19.82 4.08 -26.87
CA LYS A 437 19.64 4.72 -28.16
C LYS A 437 19.54 6.23 -27.99
N SER A 438 20.23 6.97 -28.86
CA SER A 438 20.02 8.41 -29.03
C SER A 438 18.69 8.63 -29.73
N THR A 439 17.69 9.06 -28.98
CA THR A 439 16.36 9.45 -29.46
C THR A 439 16.10 10.91 -29.12
N ALA A 440 15.16 11.54 -29.81
CA ALA A 440 14.88 12.97 -29.62
C ALA A 440 13.91 13.25 -28.46
N ASP A 441 13.34 12.23 -27.82
CA ASP A 441 12.20 12.30 -26.88
C ASP A 441 12.60 12.16 -25.41
N LYS A 442 13.85 11.77 -25.10
CA LYS A 442 14.34 11.54 -23.73
C LYS A 442 15.81 11.83 -23.54
N ALA A 443 16.23 11.94 -22.28
CA ALA A 443 17.60 11.84 -21.84
C ALA A 443 17.76 10.69 -20.85
N SER A 444 18.68 9.74 -21.14
CA SER A 444 18.96 8.56 -20.34
C SER A 444 20.34 8.68 -19.68
N PHE A 445 20.46 8.31 -18.42
CA PHE A 445 21.72 8.33 -17.66
C PHE A 445 21.91 6.99 -16.97
N VAL A 446 22.94 6.23 -17.36
CA VAL A 446 23.07 4.81 -17.02
C VAL A 446 24.40 4.55 -16.33
N THR A 447 24.40 3.71 -15.30
CA THR A 447 25.65 3.19 -14.70
C THR A 447 26.30 2.18 -15.64
N GLY A 448 27.56 1.86 -15.43
CA GLY A 448 28.13 0.59 -15.93
C GLY A 448 27.45 -0.60 -15.26
N PRO A 449 27.68 -1.84 -15.76
CA PRO A 449 27.21 -3.05 -15.08
C PRO A 449 27.67 -3.07 -13.62
N LEU A 450 26.74 -3.33 -12.71
CA LEU A 450 27.03 -3.41 -11.28
C LEU A 450 27.88 -4.66 -10.99
N THR A 451 28.84 -4.54 -10.09
CA THR A 451 29.66 -5.66 -9.63
C THR A 451 29.12 -6.32 -8.36
N LYS A 452 28.10 -5.70 -7.74
CA LYS A 452 27.38 -6.18 -6.55
C LYS A 452 25.94 -5.69 -6.63
N ASP A 453 25.05 -6.41 -5.95
CA ASP A 453 23.67 -5.99 -5.77
C ASP A 453 23.59 -4.60 -5.11
N LEU A 454 22.65 -3.80 -5.57
CA LEU A 454 22.38 -2.46 -5.05
C LEU A 454 20.89 -2.35 -4.69
N ARG A 455 20.58 -2.29 -3.39
CA ARG A 455 19.20 -2.17 -2.92
C ARG A 455 18.82 -0.72 -2.69
N LEU A 456 17.70 -0.33 -3.26
CA LEU A 456 16.99 0.92 -3.07
C LEU A 456 15.74 0.64 -2.24
N SER A 457 15.55 1.37 -1.12
CA SER A 457 14.44 1.11 -0.19
C SER A 457 13.88 2.41 0.37
N GLY A 458 12.66 2.78 -0.01
CA GLY A 458 11.98 4.02 0.39
C GLY A 458 11.61 4.92 -0.78
N SER A 459 11.40 6.21 -0.50
CA SER A 459 10.96 7.22 -1.48
C SER A 459 12.16 7.98 -2.06
N SER A 460 12.28 7.99 -3.39
CA SER A 460 13.29 8.72 -4.13
C SER A 460 12.82 10.12 -4.53
N LYS A 461 13.75 11.01 -4.85
CA LYS A 461 13.47 12.34 -5.42
C LYS A 461 14.41 12.63 -6.58
N VAL A 462 13.90 13.31 -7.59
CA VAL A 462 14.73 13.82 -8.69
C VAL A 462 14.52 15.32 -8.83
N THR A 463 15.59 16.08 -8.64
CA THR A 463 15.59 17.52 -8.94
C THR A 463 16.05 17.71 -10.37
N ILE A 464 15.30 18.47 -11.15
CA ILE A 464 15.55 18.73 -12.56
C ILE A 464 15.58 20.25 -12.78
N THR A 465 16.65 20.73 -13.43
CA THR A 465 16.70 22.09 -13.97
C THR A 465 16.58 22.02 -15.48
N ALA A 466 15.50 22.59 -16.03
CA ALA A 466 15.18 22.54 -17.45
C ALA A 466 14.80 23.91 -18.00
N THR A 467 15.14 24.14 -19.27
CA THR A 467 14.77 25.34 -20.06
C THR A 467 13.80 24.92 -21.16
N PRO A 468 12.50 25.28 -21.06
CA PRO A 468 11.51 24.94 -22.06
C PRO A 468 11.49 25.96 -23.21
N THR A 469 11.04 25.50 -24.39
CA THR A 469 10.80 26.38 -25.57
C THR A 469 9.37 26.92 -25.62
N THR A 470 8.49 26.48 -24.74
CA THR A 470 7.05 26.83 -24.71
C THR A 470 6.61 27.28 -23.32
N SER A 471 5.37 27.77 -23.21
CA SER A 471 4.81 28.25 -21.94
C SER A 471 4.27 27.16 -21.03
N THR A 472 4.18 25.90 -21.48
CA THR A 472 3.79 24.73 -20.68
C THR A 472 4.76 23.58 -20.95
N ALA A 473 5.05 22.76 -19.93
CA ALA A 473 5.90 21.57 -20.07
C ALA A 473 5.66 20.61 -18.91
N HIS A 474 5.53 19.33 -19.21
CA HIS A 474 5.57 18.27 -18.20
C HIS A 474 6.96 17.62 -18.16
N LEU A 475 7.28 17.03 -17.02
CA LEU A 475 8.51 16.27 -16.80
C LEU A 475 8.18 14.95 -16.15
N SER A 476 8.78 13.91 -16.68
CA SER A 476 8.83 12.55 -16.10
C SER A 476 10.25 12.21 -15.68
N ALA A 477 10.39 11.53 -14.55
CA ALA A 477 11.65 10.94 -14.10
C ALA A 477 11.39 9.47 -13.71
N VAL A 478 12.16 8.56 -14.31
CA VAL A 478 11.94 7.12 -14.19
C VAL A 478 13.24 6.43 -13.81
N LEU A 479 13.18 5.53 -12.81
CA LEU A 479 14.30 4.67 -12.43
C LEU A 479 14.08 3.28 -13.03
N VAL A 480 15.10 2.78 -13.70
CA VAL A 480 15.04 1.53 -14.45
C VAL A 480 16.20 0.60 -14.04
N ASP A 481 15.87 -0.65 -13.80
CA ASP A 481 16.80 -1.76 -13.70
C ASP A 481 16.94 -2.40 -15.09
N ILE A 482 18.13 -2.35 -15.65
CA ILE A 482 18.43 -2.84 -17.01
C ILE A 482 19.19 -4.15 -16.91
N GLY A 483 18.53 -5.22 -17.27
CA GLY A 483 19.05 -6.59 -17.29
C GLY A 483 17.94 -7.61 -17.38
N PRO A 484 18.24 -8.87 -17.74
CA PRO A 484 17.22 -9.92 -17.90
C PRO A 484 16.65 -10.33 -16.54
N ASP A 485 15.33 -10.28 -16.41
CA ASP A 485 14.63 -10.64 -15.17
C ASP A 485 13.30 -11.36 -15.49
N ILE A 486 12.71 -12.00 -14.46
CA ILE A 486 11.35 -12.52 -14.48
C ILE A 486 10.56 -11.75 -13.42
N ILE A 487 9.61 -10.95 -13.88
CA ILE A 487 8.78 -10.11 -13.01
C ILE A 487 7.32 -10.56 -13.05
N ARG A 488 6.51 -10.11 -12.09
CA ARG A 488 5.05 -10.20 -12.25
C ARG A 488 4.62 -9.34 -13.43
N ASP A 489 3.68 -9.86 -14.23
CA ASP A 489 3.09 -9.11 -15.35
C ASP A 489 2.06 -8.11 -14.83
N TYR A 490 2.53 -7.08 -14.16
CA TYR A 490 1.68 -6.07 -13.49
C TYR A 490 0.93 -5.16 -14.48
N ALA A 491 1.37 -5.09 -15.73
CA ALA A 491 0.70 -4.31 -16.77
C ALA A 491 -0.46 -5.08 -17.45
N ASP A 492 -0.63 -6.36 -17.16
CA ASP A 492 -1.80 -7.14 -17.57
C ASP A 492 -3.04 -6.74 -16.75
N SER A 493 -4.22 -6.97 -17.31
CA SER A 493 -5.51 -6.62 -16.68
C SER A 493 -5.74 -7.25 -15.29
N ALA A 494 -5.05 -8.36 -14.99
CA ALA A 494 -5.07 -9.02 -13.68
C ALA A 494 -3.86 -8.66 -12.81
N GLU A 495 -3.03 -7.70 -13.25
CA GLU A 495 -2.02 -7.01 -12.47
C GLU A 495 -1.03 -7.93 -11.72
N GLY A 496 -0.61 -9.01 -12.40
CA GLY A 496 0.40 -9.94 -11.91
C GLY A 496 -0.12 -11.21 -11.24
N ILE A 497 -1.41 -11.52 -11.38
CA ILE A 497 -2.03 -12.79 -10.96
C ILE A 497 -2.75 -13.48 -12.11
N SER A 498 -2.98 -14.78 -11.97
CA SER A 498 -3.88 -15.58 -12.84
C SER A 498 -4.87 -16.34 -11.95
N THR A 499 -6.14 -16.31 -12.30
CA THR A 499 -7.20 -17.06 -11.62
C THR A 499 -7.25 -18.50 -12.10
N LEU A 500 -7.37 -19.45 -11.19
CA LEU A 500 -7.46 -20.87 -11.44
C LEU A 500 -8.91 -21.37 -11.32
N ALA A 501 -9.20 -22.54 -11.85
CA ALA A 501 -10.55 -23.12 -11.80
C ALA A 501 -10.90 -23.76 -10.43
N ASN A 502 -9.90 -24.18 -9.66
CA ASN A 502 -10.10 -24.77 -8.34
C ASN A 502 -10.37 -23.70 -7.28
N ARG A 503 -11.07 -24.10 -6.22
CA ARG A 503 -11.39 -23.22 -5.06
C ARG A 503 -10.68 -23.67 -3.81
N THR A 504 -10.37 -22.69 -2.95
CA THR A 504 -9.89 -22.90 -1.57
C THR A 504 -10.84 -22.23 -0.59
N CYS A 505 -11.11 -22.87 0.55
CA CYS A 505 -12.12 -22.40 1.52
C CYS A 505 -11.45 -21.76 2.74
N TRP A 506 -11.96 -20.61 3.18
CA TRP A 506 -11.41 -19.77 4.23
C TRP A 506 -12.51 -19.35 5.21
N GLY A 507 -12.83 -20.26 6.13
CA GLY A 507 -13.91 -20.09 7.10
C GLY A 507 -15.07 -21.06 6.91
N GLU A 508 -16.22 -20.74 7.50
CA GLU A 508 -17.45 -21.52 7.42
C GLU A 508 -18.39 -20.95 6.35
N SER A 509 -19.00 -21.84 5.56
CA SER A 509 -20.01 -21.49 4.56
C SER A 509 -21.43 -21.68 5.07
N THR A 510 -22.38 -20.95 4.49
CA THR A 510 -23.81 -21.21 4.56
C THR A 510 -24.38 -21.46 3.16
N ALA A 511 -25.65 -21.79 3.04
CA ALA A 511 -26.30 -21.99 1.74
C ALA A 511 -26.31 -20.70 0.88
N GLY A 512 -26.30 -19.52 1.51
CA GLY A 512 -26.33 -18.21 0.83
C GLY A 512 -24.98 -17.49 0.79
N ASP A 513 -23.93 -18.05 1.43
CA ASP A 513 -22.65 -17.38 1.55
C ASP A 513 -21.52 -18.42 1.57
N SER A 514 -20.71 -18.42 0.53
CA SER A 514 -19.62 -19.37 0.33
C SER A 514 -18.28 -18.79 0.79
N ALA A 515 -17.64 -19.49 1.74
CA ALA A 515 -16.25 -19.20 2.12
C ALA A 515 -15.20 -19.73 1.13
N CYS A 516 -15.60 -20.26 -0.02
CA CYS A 516 -14.67 -20.88 -0.99
C CYS A 516 -14.48 -19.96 -2.20
N PHE A 517 -13.23 -19.56 -2.42
CA PHE A 517 -12.81 -18.61 -3.45
C PHE A 517 -11.92 -19.27 -4.49
N LEU A 518 -11.97 -18.81 -5.73
CA LEU A 518 -11.09 -19.26 -6.80
C LEU A 518 -9.62 -19.08 -6.40
N ALA A 519 -8.82 -20.12 -6.55
CA ALA A 519 -7.40 -20.03 -6.29
C ALA A 519 -6.70 -19.18 -7.36
N THR A 520 -5.55 -18.65 -7.01
CA THR A 520 -4.73 -17.80 -7.87
C THR A 520 -3.29 -18.26 -7.87
N GLN A 521 -2.53 -17.84 -8.88
CA GLN A 521 -1.08 -18.01 -8.97
C GLN A 521 -0.44 -16.77 -9.56
N ALA A 522 0.87 -16.60 -9.42
CA ALA A 522 1.61 -15.53 -10.08
C ALA A 522 1.47 -15.63 -11.60
N LYS A 523 1.16 -14.50 -12.25
CA LYS A 523 1.31 -14.30 -13.68
C LYS A 523 2.60 -13.53 -13.92
N THR A 524 3.54 -14.13 -14.67
CA THR A 524 4.89 -13.60 -14.84
C THR A 524 5.24 -13.40 -16.30
N LYS A 525 6.22 -12.49 -16.55
CA LYS A 525 6.84 -12.30 -17.86
C LYS A 525 8.35 -12.15 -17.72
N ALA A 526 9.10 -12.59 -18.75
CA ALA A 526 10.51 -12.30 -18.89
C ALA A 526 10.69 -10.90 -19.51
N VAL A 527 11.63 -10.14 -18.99
CA VAL A 527 11.93 -8.76 -19.41
C VAL A 527 13.45 -8.55 -19.49
N ASP A 528 13.86 -7.56 -20.28
CA ASP A 528 15.25 -7.08 -20.35
C ASP A 528 15.46 -5.80 -19.54
N TYR A 529 14.39 -5.25 -18.99
CA TYR A 529 14.39 -4.08 -18.11
C TYR A 529 13.15 -4.09 -17.19
N ASN A 530 13.28 -3.44 -16.03
CA ASN A 530 12.17 -3.26 -15.10
C ASN A 530 12.11 -1.79 -14.63
N VAL A 531 11.02 -1.10 -14.95
CA VAL A 531 10.74 0.23 -14.39
C VAL A 531 10.21 0.04 -12.97
N PHE A 532 10.96 0.47 -11.97
CA PHE A 532 10.63 0.19 -10.57
C PHE A 532 10.29 1.42 -9.72
N SER A 533 10.53 2.64 -10.25
CA SER A 533 10.10 3.88 -9.60
C SER A 533 9.93 5.00 -10.64
N ARG A 534 8.93 5.84 -10.46
CA ARG A 534 8.53 6.89 -11.39
C ARG A 534 7.94 8.10 -10.69
N GLY A 535 8.03 9.28 -11.32
CA GLY A 535 7.42 10.50 -10.81
C GLY A 535 7.28 11.56 -11.90
N TRP A 536 6.32 12.44 -11.75
CA TRP A 536 5.91 13.43 -12.75
C TRP A 536 5.73 14.81 -12.12
N ALA A 537 5.75 15.85 -12.93
CA ALA A 537 5.38 17.20 -12.54
C ALA A 537 5.04 18.08 -13.76
N ASP A 538 4.12 19.01 -13.59
CA ASP A 538 4.05 20.20 -14.46
C ASP A 538 5.16 21.18 -14.04
N LEU A 539 6.05 21.54 -14.98
CA LEU A 539 7.13 22.48 -14.72
C LEU A 539 6.62 23.87 -14.31
N GLY A 540 5.37 24.21 -14.69
CA GLY A 540 4.69 25.43 -14.24
C GLY A 540 4.52 25.51 -12.72
N ASN A 541 4.52 24.35 -12.02
CA ASN A 541 4.46 24.26 -10.56
C ASN A 541 5.82 24.31 -9.86
N TYR A 542 6.88 24.79 -10.53
CA TYR A 542 8.25 24.86 -10.00
C TYR A 542 8.36 25.64 -8.67
N ALA A 543 7.58 26.70 -8.50
CA ALA A 543 7.65 27.58 -7.33
C ALA A 543 6.58 27.27 -6.28
N SER A 544 5.49 26.59 -6.65
CA SER A 544 4.37 26.36 -5.76
C SER A 544 3.59 25.10 -6.18
N ALA A 545 3.29 24.23 -5.21
CA ALA A 545 2.36 23.13 -5.43
C ALA A 545 0.89 23.58 -5.51
N THR A 546 0.59 24.83 -5.06
CA THR A 546 -0.79 25.33 -4.99
C THR A 546 -1.23 26.10 -6.22
N LYS A 547 -0.27 26.53 -7.07
CA LYS A 547 -0.58 27.30 -8.28
C LYS A 547 0.51 27.16 -9.33
N GLY A 548 0.13 26.61 -10.48
CA GLY A 548 0.94 26.65 -11.68
C GLY A 548 0.97 28.05 -12.31
N VAL A 549 2.06 28.35 -13.00
CA VAL A 549 2.22 29.61 -13.76
C VAL A 549 2.77 29.32 -15.15
N PRO A 550 2.37 30.10 -16.18
CA PRO A 550 2.96 29.96 -17.50
C PRO A 550 4.47 30.15 -17.44
N LEU A 551 5.20 29.29 -18.14
CA LEU A 551 6.65 29.37 -18.28
C LEU A 551 7.04 30.45 -19.28
N THR A 552 8.21 31.06 -19.09
CA THR A 552 8.83 31.93 -20.07
C THR A 552 9.77 31.09 -20.95
N PRO A 553 9.52 30.96 -22.25
CA PRO A 553 10.41 30.24 -23.16
C PRO A 553 11.86 30.73 -23.06
N GLY A 554 12.82 29.82 -23.05
CA GLY A 554 14.24 30.12 -22.92
C GLY A 554 14.74 30.45 -21.51
N LYS A 555 13.86 30.48 -20.49
CA LYS A 555 14.23 30.65 -19.07
C LYS A 555 14.37 29.29 -18.39
N ALA A 556 15.41 29.11 -17.59
CA ALA A 556 15.60 27.89 -16.79
C ALA A 556 14.73 27.91 -15.56
N TYR A 557 14.15 26.72 -15.22
CA TYR A 557 13.35 26.45 -14.04
C TYR A 557 13.83 25.18 -13.36
N THR A 558 13.75 25.15 -12.03
CA THR A 558 14.12 23.96 -11.22
C THR A 558 12.91 23.44 -10.49
N ILE A 559 12.65 22.15 -10.62
CA ILE A 559 11.57 21.45 -9.91
C ILE A 559 12.10 20.14 -9.32
N THR A 560 11.54 19.70 -8.21
CA THR A 560 11.84 18.39 -7.62
C THR A 560 10.62 17.49 -7.73
N LEU A 561 10.78 16.36 -8.38
CA LEU A 561 9.78 15.30 -8.48
C LEU A 561 9.94 14.33 -7.30
N ASP A 562 8.83 13.98 -6.64
CA ASP A 562 8.79 12.87 -5.71
C ASP A 562 8.47 11.61 -6.51
N LEU A 563 9.34 10.61 -6.44
CA LEU A 563 9.15 9.35 -7.14
C LEU A 563 8.37 8.36 -6.26
N ALA A 564 7.75 7.40 -6.91
CA ALA A 564 7.09 6.26 -6.31
C ALA A 564 7.98 5.57 -5.26
N ALA A 565 7.46 5.34 -4.05
CA ALA A 565 8.15 4.59 -3.01
C ALA A 565 8.27 3.12 -3.43
N THR A 566 9.40 2.49 -3.12
CA THR A 566 9.70 1.12 -3.57
C THR A 566 10.72 0.44 -2.66
N ASP A 567 10.87 -0.88 -2.83
CA ASP A 567 12.00 -1.66 -2.32
C ASP A 567 12.50 -2.61 -3.40
N HIS A 568 13.52 -2.19 -4.12
CA HIS A 568 14.04 -2.88 -5.28
C HIS A 568 15.54 -3.18 -5.14
N VAL A 569 15.96 -4.34 -5.61
CA VAL A 569 17.36 -4.72 -5.71
C VAL A 569 17.75 -4.74 -7.17
N VAL A 570 18.69 -3.90 -7.57
CA VAL A 570 19.34 -3.99 -8.89
C VAL A 570 20.48 -5.01 -8.75
N PRO A 571 20.39 -6.18 -9.42
CA PRO A 571 21.37 -7.27 -9.25
C PRO A 571 22.74 -6.94 -9.82
N ALA A 572 23.77 -7.63 -9.34
CA ALA A 572 25.09 -7.63 -10.00
C ALA A 572 24.97 -8.08 -11.46
N GLY A 573 25.66 -7.39 -12.36
CA GLY A 573 25.55 -7.57 -13.81
C GLY A 573 24.50 -6.65 -14.48
N HIS A 574 23.47 -6.20 -13.74
CA HIS A 574 22.51 -5.22 -14.24
C HIS A 574 23.06 -3.79 -14.18
N ARG A 575 22.33 -2.84 -14.77
CA ARG A 575 22.66 -1.41 -14.76
C ARG A 575 21.49 -0.63 -14.17
N LEU A 576 21.80 0.36 -13.32
CA LEU A 576 20.81 1.32 -12.85
C LEU A 576 20.73 2.49 -13.83
N ALA A 577 19.53 2.88 -14.23
CA ALA A 577 19.30 4.03 -15.10
C ALA A 577 18.35 5.04 -14.49
N LEU A 578 18.57 6.32 -14.81
CA LEU A 578 17.62 7.43 -14.66
C LEU A 578 17.25 7.89 -16.08
N ILE A 579 15.96 7.92 -16.38
CA ILE A 579 15.42 8.55 -17.58
C ILE A 579 14.72 9.84 -17.19
N VAL A 580 14.96 10.91 -17.95
CA VAL A 580 14.21 12.16 -17.87
C VAL A 580 13.58 12.40 -19.24
N ALA A 581 12.26 12.55 -19.26
CA ALA A 581 11.46 12.77 -20.47
C ALA A 581 10.33 13.79 -20.22
N GLY A 582 9.50 14.00 -21.20
CA GLY A 582 8.31 14.84 -21.10
C GLY A 582 7.09 14.07 -20.61
N THR A 583 6.03 14.04 -21.40
CA THR A 583 4.78 13.34 -21.14
C THR A 583 4.97 11.83 -21.23
N ASP A 584 4.51 11.12 -20.21
CA ASP A 584 4.37 9.66 -20.23
C ASP A 584 2.96 9.32 -20.75
N LYS A 585 2.88 8.78 -21.95
CA LYS A 585 1.64 8.48 -22.68
C LYS A 585 0.58 7.77 -21.86
N ASP A 586 1.02 6.79 -21.06
CA ASP A 586 0.10 5.88 -20.35
C ASP A 586 -0.24 6.36 -18.94
N LEU A 587 0.45 7.40 -18.43
CA LEU A 587 0.41 7.75 -17.01
C LEU A 587 0.10 9.19 -16.67
N ILE A 588 0.26 10.15 -17.62
CA ILE A 588 -0.11 11.55 -17.43
C ILE A 588 -0.71 12.17 -18.70
N ASP A 589 -1.65 13.10 -18.52
CA ASP A 589 -2.15 13.88 -19.64
C ASP A 589 -1.05 14.80 -20.21
N PRO A 590 -1.02 15.03 -21.54
CA PRO A 590 -0.04 15.93 -22.15
C PRO A 590 -0.31 17.41 -21.82
N PRO A 591 0.72 18.27 -21.80
CA PRO A 591 0.51 19.71 -21.75
C PRO A 591 -0.10 20.24 -23.06
N SER A 592 -0.59 21.48 -23.04
CA SER A 592 -1.23 22.10 -24.22
C SER A 592 -0.27 22.41 -25.38
N THR A 593 1.03 22.24 -25.19
CA THR A 593 2.08 22.48 -26.19
C THR A 593 3.06 21.31 -26.22
N THR A 594 3.87 21.24 -27.29
CA THR A 594 4.96 20.24 -27.41
C THR A 594 6.31 20.94 -27.17
N PRO A 595 6.82 20.96 -25.92
CA PRO A 595 8.07 21.64 -25.59
C PRO A 595 9.30 20.87 -26.06
N THR A 596 10.33 21.57 -26.48
CA THR A 596 11.71 21.09 -26.41
C THR A 596 12.29 21.56 -25.07
N LEU A 597 12.91 20.65 -24.33
CA LEU A 597 13.46 20.86 -23.00
C LEU A 597 14.98 20.69 -23.03
N THR A 598 15.71 21.72 -22.60
CA THR A 598 17.16 21.62 -22.39
C THR A 598 17.43 21.44 -20.90
N LEU A 599 17.93 20.27 -20.52
CA LEU A 599 18.34 19.93 -19.15
C LEU A 599 19.69 20.57 -18.83
N ASN A 600 19.81 21.18 -17.67
CA ASN A 600 21.09 21.57 -17.08
C ASN A 600 21.57 20.46 -16.14
N LEU A 601 22.64 19.75 -16.50
CA LEU A 601 23.10 18.60 -15.76
C LEU A 601 23.67 18.96 -14.38
N SER A 602 24.27 20.13 -14.21
CA SER A 602 24.76 20.58 -12.90
C SER A 602 23.62 20.92 -11.92
N GLY A 603 22.44 21.23 -12.42
CA GLY A 603 21.21 21.47 -11.66
C GLY A 603 20.27 20.27 -11.59
N THR A 604 20.71 19.10 -12.08
CA THR A 604 19.89 17.88 -12.09
C THR A 604 20.55 16.81 -11.23
N ALA A 605 19.77 16.16 -10.34
CA ALA A 605 20.28 15.14 -9.43
C ALA A 605 19.16 14.20 -8.95
N ALA A 606 19.50 12.92 -8.78
CA ALA A 606 18.64 11.92 -8.17
C ALA A 606 19.08 11.65 -6.72
N GLN A 607 18.17 11.79 -5.77
CA GLN A 607 18.36 11.48 -4.36
C GLN A 607 17.70 10.14 -4.07
N LEU A 608 18.51 9.10 -3.93
CA LEU A 608 18.06 7.71 -3.81
C LEU A 608 18.31 7.16 -2.39
N PRO A 609 17.33 6.52 -1.74
CA PRO A 609 17.50 5.88 -0.43
C PRO A 609 18.19 4.52 -0.62
N LEU A 610 19.51 4.50 -0.70
CA LEU A 610 20.31 3.29 -0.90
C LEU A 610 20.66 2.62 0.43
N VAL A 611 20.49 1.30 0.51
CA VAL A 611 20.97 0.51 1.65
C VAL A 611 22.49 0.49 1.62
N GLY A 612 23.12 1.00 2.68
CA GLY A 612 24.58 1.24 2.74
C GLY A 612 25.05 2.52 2.06
N GLY A 613 24.14 3.35 1.56
CA GLY A 613 24.40 4.71 1.07
C GLY A 613 25.41 4.81 -0.08
N ALA A 614 26.09 5.93 -0.17
CA ALA A 614 27.10 6.21 -1.21
C ALA A 614 28.24 5.18 -1.24
N SER A 615 28.57 4.57 -0.11
CA SER A 615 29.60 3.51 -0.04
C SER A 615 29.14 2.24 -0.77
N ALA A 616 27.87 1.86 -0.64
CA ALA A 616 27.31 0.72 -1.36
C ALA A 616 27.32 0.98 -2.87
N PHE A 617 26.87 2.17 -3.30
CA PHE A 617 26.91 2.57 -4.70
C PHE A 617 28.34 2.54 -5.27
N ALA A 618 29.31 3.14 -4.57
CA ALA A 618 30.69 3.16 -5.01
C ALA A 618 31.29 1.74 -5.14
N LYS A 619 30.95 0.82 -4.23
CA LYS A 619 31.38 -0.58 -4.31
C LYS A 619 30.70 -1.34 -5.45
N ALA A 620 29.41 -1.09 -5.68
CA ALA A 620 28.65 -1.74 -6.74
C ALA A 620 29.11 -1.29 -8.14
N THR A 621 29.56 -0.05 -8.28
CA THR A 621 30.04 0.50 -9.57
C THR A 621 31.55 0.39 -9.76
N ALA A 622 32.33 -0.07 -8.75
CA ALA A 622 33.78 -0.21 -8.85
C ALA A 622 34.19 -1.33 -9.85
N GLY A 623 34.91 -0.96 -10.88
CA GLY A 623 35.45 -1.89 -11.90
C GLY A 623 34.52 -2.18 -13.08
N GLY A 624 33.26 -1.67 -13.06
CA GLY A 624 32.40 -1.70 -14.22
C GLY A 624 32.96 -0.77 -15.30
N LYS A 625 33.40 -1.28 -16.44
CA LYS A 625 33.74 -0.44 -17.58
C LYS A 625 32.47 0.19 -18.12
N SER A 626 32.43 1.51 -18.20
CA SER A 626 31.39 2.23 -18.95
C SER A 626 31.37 1.72 -20.40
N VAL A 627 30.22 1.26 -20.85
CA VAL A 627 30.01 0.84 -22.26
C VAL A 627 29.88 2.11 -23.09
N THR A 628 31.01 2.81 -23.31
CA THR A 628 31.12 3.88 -24.30
C THR A 628 32.35 3.60 -25.13
N SER A 629 32.20 2.85 -26.17
CA SER A 629 33.10 2.49 -27.28
C SER A 629 33.38 0.99 -27.34
N ASP A 630 32.65 0.29 -28.16
CA ASP A 630 33.12 -0.73 -29.09
C ASP A 630 31.93 -1.38 -29.80
N ALA A 631 31.29 -0.60 -30.67
CA ALA A 631 30.39 -1.14 -31.67
C ALA A 631 31.22 -1.64 -32.87
N GLU A 632 32.21 -2.51 -32.62
CA GLU A 632 32.86 -3.31 -33.63
C GLU A 632 33.08 -4.74 -33.12
N ASN A 633 32.49 -5.70 -33.85
CA ASN A 633 32.61 -7.15 -33.72
C ASN A 633 31.64 -7.89 -32.76
N LEU A 634 30.38 -7.97 -33.16
CA LEU A 634 29.52 -9.09 -32.78
C LEU A 634 29.01 -9.85 -34.02
N ASP A 635 29.91 -10.17 -34.95
CA ASP A 635 29.74 -11.30 -35.88
C ASP A 635 30.39 -12.51 -35.25
N GLY A 636 29.64 -13.35 -34.55
CA GLY A 636 30.21 -14.58 -33.98
C GLY A 636 29.49 -15.22 -32.80
N VAL A 637 28.20 -14.98 -32.58
CA VAL A 637 27.45 -15.76 -31.60
C VAL A 637 26.73 -16.92 -32.27
N ARG A 638 27.30 -18.11 -32.03
CA ARG A 638 26.71 -19.39 -32.44
C ARG A 638 25.35 -19.59 -31.75
N THR A 639 24.33 -19.91 -32.55
CA THR A 639 23.03 -20.41 -32.10
C THR A 639 23.16 -21.53 -31.06
N PRO A 640 22.43 -21.54 -29.96
CA PRO A 640 22.38 -22.66 -29.03
C PRO A 640 21.72 -23.87 -29.69
N ARG A 641 22.38 -25.05 -29.58
CA ARG A 641 21.85 -26.34 -30.02
C ARG A 641 20.53 -26.65 -29.29
N SER A 642 19.54 -27.07 -30.05
CA SER A 642 18.29 -27.65 -29.60
C SER A 642 18.53 -28.80 -28.60
N VAL A 643 17.92 -28.69 -27.43
CA VAL A 643 17.83 -29.78 -26.44
C VAL A 643 16.80 -30.80 -26.97
N GLN A 644 17.28 -31.99 -27.28
CA GLN A 644 16.45 -33.14 -27.64
C GLN A 644 15.59 -33.55 -26.44
N ARG A 645 14.28 -33.69 -26.70
CA ARG A 645 13.34 -34.38 -25.81
C ARG A 645 13.72 -35.86 -25.71
N VAL A 646 13.82 -36.36 -24.50
CA VAL A 646 13.83 -37.79 -24.19
C VAL A 646 12.36 -38.24 -24.04
N PRO A 647 11.92 -39.33 -24.70
CA PRO A 647 10.57 -39.84 -24.53
C PRO A 647 10.49 -40.80 -23.32
N GLY A 648 9.42 -40.69 -22.58
CA GLY A 648 8.61 -41.73 -21.95
C GLY A 648 9.17 -42.56 -20.82
N ASN A 649 8.56 -42.48 -19.67
CA ASN A 649 7.62 -43.52 -19.16
C ASN A 649 6.79 -42.92 -18.03
#